data_92e7959474b38b0067b141d8f0b4d7d0
#
_entry.id   92e7959474b38b0067b141d8f0b4d7d0
#
_cell.length_a   1.000
_cell.length_b   1.000
_cell.length_c   1.000
_cell.angle_alpha   90.00
_cell.angle_beta   90.00
_cell.angle_gamma   90.00
#
_symmetry.space_group_name_H-M   'P 1'
#
loop_
_entity.id
_entity.type
_entity.pdbx_description
1 polymer ?
#
loop_
_entity_poly.entity_id
_entity_poly.type
_entity_poly.pdbx_seq_one_letter_code
_entity_poly.pdbx_strand_id
1 'polypeptide(L)'
;MFYNKESDFEDDLVAVLKRHGWTDGVLEYPTEQDLISNWANILFDNNKGIDRLNGQRLTKGEMAQILEQIETLRTPLALNSFINGKTVSIKRDNPKDEAHYGKEISLKIYDRQEIAAGQSRYQIARQPMYPAKNKMLNDRRGDVCLLINGMPVIHIELKKSGIPISQATNQIAKYAHEGVFTGLFRLVQVFVAMNPDDAVYFANPGEGDFNSNYFFHWADFNNEPIAANKHVGQDEWKRFASDLLSIPMAHQLIGFYTVADSADGCLKVLRSYQYQAVNAISDRVRTCKWDEPVPSGTPGRPGGYVWHTTGSGKTMTSFKAAQLIAGSKDADKVIFLMDRIELGTQSLLEYRSFADDADDVQGTENTDVLKAKLASIDPKDTLIVTSIQKMSNIKAGEGHITEEEVKKLAGKRIVFIIDECHRSTFGEMLQDIRRSFPNALYFGFTGTPIHEENRKKGSTTSMVFGDCLHRYSIADGIRDGNVLGFDPYMVLTYRDRDVRQVVALEKAKASTIEEAQADPAKAEVFYHYMDPNQMPMGPMETQAGERIKGIEDYLTSAQYAQGTPHEGKVVEDILDQFPLLSRGNKFHAMLATSSIPEAISYYRLFKERAPQMHVTALFDPNVDNSNGAILKGDALQEIIGDYNELFGKDFIIPTWPKMKKDITARLSHKRPYLTVDQHREEQLDLLIVVDQMLTGFDSKWVNTLYLDKIIDYENIIQAFSRTNRLFGPDKPFGTIRYYRKPHTMKGYIEAAVK
;
A
#
# COMPACT_ATOMS: atom_id res chain seq x y z
N MET A 1 16.71 1.80 32.16
CA MET A 1 17.32 0.82 33.12
C MET A 1 18.20 -0.14 32.34
N PHE A 2 19.33 -0.62 32.90
CA PHE A 2 20.23 -1.55 32.22
C PHE A 2 20.02 -2.97 32.77
N TYR A 3 19.67 -3.90 31.89
CA TYR A 3 19.38 -5.30 32.24
C TYR A 3 20.58 -6.18 31.89
N ASN A 4 21.22 -6.76 32.87
CA ASN A 4 22.34 -7.68 32.69
C ASN A 4 21.91 -9.10 32.33
N LYS A 5 20.65 -9.47 32.64
CA LYS A 5 20.05 -10.76 32.36
C LYS A 5 18.74 -10.60 31.61
N GLU A 6 18.45 -11.50 30.70
CA GLU A 6 17.16 -11.54 29.99
C GLU A 6 16.00 -11.79 30.95
N SER A 7 16.20 -12.65 31.98
CA SER A 7 15.20 -12.93 33.01
C SER A 7 14.69 -11.69 33.75
N ASP A 8 15.60 -10.73 34.08
CA ASP A 8 15.23 -9.54 34.81
C ASP A 8 14.35 -8.60 33.92
N PHE A 9 14.66 -8.57 32.62
CA PHE A 9 13.87 -7.83 31.65
C PHE A 9 12.50 -8.50 31.39
N GLU A 10 12.47 -9.82 31.34
CA GLU A 10 11.26 -10.61 31.22
C GLU A 10 10.31 -10.41 32.43
N ASP A 11 10.85 -10.39 33.67
CA ASP A 11 10.09 -10.13 34.89
C ASP A 11 9.41 -8.75 34.84
N ASP A 12 10.15 -7.73 34.43
CA ASP A 12 9.62 -6.37 34.30
C ASP A 12 8.59 -6.26 33.19
N LEU A 13 8.79 -6.92 32.04
CA LEU A 13 7.82 -6.96 30.94
C LEU A 13 6.50 -7.61 31.40
N VAL A 14 6.58 -8.76 32.07
CA VAL A 14 5.39 -9.44 32.62
C VAL A 14 4.65 -8.53 33.60
N ALA A 15 5.40 -7.80 34.47
CA ALA A 15 4.80 -6.85 35.40
C ALA A 15 4.11 -5.67 34.69
N VAL A 16 4.66 -5.18 33.58
CA VAL A 16 4.05 -4.13 32.74
C VAL A 16 2.79 -4.68 32.07
N LEU A 17 2.84 -5.84 31.43
CA LEU A 17 1.71 -6.45 30.75
C LEU A 17 0.52 -6.71 31.70
N LYS A 18 0.79 -7.19 32.92
CA LYS A 18 -0.24 -7.35 33.96
C LYS A 18 -0.97 -6.05 34.27
N ARG A 19 -0.24 -4.94 34.38
CA ARG A 19 -0.82 -3.60 34.63
C ARG A 19 -1.65 -3.10 33.46
N HIS A 20 -1.42 -3.63 32.26
CA HIS A 20 -2.08 -3.24 31.01
C HIS A 20 -3.05 -4.29 30.48
N GLY A 21 -3.71 -5.05 31.37
CA GLY A 21 -4.88 -5.86 31.05
C GLY A 21 -4.65 -7.37 30.89
N TRP A 22 -3.42 -7.87 31.00
CA TRP A 22 -3.11 -9.31 30.98
C TRP A 22 -3.26 -9.89 32.39
N THR A 23 -4.48 -10.02 32.89
CA THR A 23 -4.79 -10.26 34.33
C THR A 23 -5.30 -11.66 34.60
N ASP A 24 -5.61 -12.47 33.59
CA ASP A 24 -6.26 -13.79 33.80
C ASP A 24 -5.26 -14.93 34.12
N GLY A 25 -4.04 -14.59 34.43
CA GLY A 25 -3.02 -15.51 34.93
C GLY A 25 -1.72 -15.54 34.11
N VAL A 26 -0.67 -16.02 34.76
CA VAL A 26 0.62 -16.34 34.16
C VAL A 26 0.83 -17.84 34.27
N LEU A 27 1.06 -18.47 33.13
CA LEU A 27 1.44 -19.89 33.03
C LEU A 27 2.96 -19.98 32.97
N GLU A 28 3.58 -20.49 34.02
CA GLU A 28 5.04 -20.62 34.10
C GLU A 28 5.48 -21.94 33.48
N TYR A 29 6.36 -21.88 32.52
CA TYR A 29 6.97 -23.02 31.81
C TYR A 29 5.96 -24.01 31.23
N PRO A 30 4.82 -23.57 30.65
CA PRO A 30 3.79 -24.50 30.19
C PRO A 30 4.29 -25.34 29.00
N THR A 31 3.97 -26.61 29.03
CA THR A 31 4.08 -27.50 27.86
C THR A 31 2.90 -27.23 26.91
N GLU A 32 2.98 -27.66 25.66
CA GLU A 32 1.85 -27.60 24.73
C GLU A 32 0.60 -28.27 25.30
N GLN A 33 0.76 -29.42 25.98
CA GLN A 33 -0.37 -30.11 26.59
C GLN A 33 -1.02 -29.34 27.75
N ASP A 34 -0.23 -28.59 28.52
CA ASP A 34 -0.76 -27.68 29.54
C ASP A 34 -1.58 -26.53 28.89
N LEU A 35 -1.08 -25.99 27.78
CA LEU A 35 -1.80 -24.94 27.05
C LEU A 35 -3.08 -25.46 26.40
N ILE A 36 -3.08 -26.68 25.83
CA ILE A 36 -4.29 -27.33 25.30
C ILE A 36 -5.30 -27.55 26.41
N SER A 37 -4.86 -28.01 27.59
CA SER A 37 -5.73 -28.22 28.75
C SER A 37 -6.32 -26.90 29.27
N ASN A 38 -5.50 -25.86 29.32
CA ASN A 38 -5.93 -24.51 29.67
C ASN A 38 -6.98 -23.99 28.66
N TRP A 39 -6.73 -24.15 27.38
CA TRP A 39 -7.67 -23.75 26.31
C TRP A 39 -8.99 -24.51 26.41
N ALA A 40 -8.96 -25.82 26.63
CA ALA A 40 -10.17 -26.64 26.83
C ALA A 40 -11.04 -26.13 28.00
N ASN A 41 -10.41 -25.70 29.10
CA ASN A 41 -11.13 -25.13 30.24
C ASN A 41 -11.78 -23.77 29.88
N ILE A 42 -11.08 -22.91 29.16
CA ILE A 42 -11.60 -21.61 28.71
C ILE A 42 -12.73 -21.79 27.69
N LEU A 43 -12.57 -22.73 26.74
CA LEU A 43 -13.62 -23.08 25.79
C LEU A 43 -14.87 -23.58 26.52
N PHE A 44 -14.70 -24.40 27.54
CA PHE A 44 -15.85 -24.85 28.38
C PHE A 44 -16.52 -23.66 29.06
N ASP A 45 -15.75 -22.77 29.71
CA ASP A 45 -16.32 -21.63 30.44
C ASP A 45 -17.12 -20.69 29.52
N ASN A 46 -16.62 -20.48 28.31
CA ASN A 46 -17.23 -19.60 27.31
C ASN A 46 -18.42 -20.26 26.57
N ASN A 47 -18.59 -21.59 26.64
CA ASN A 47 -19.56 -22.36 25.87
C ASN A 47 -20.42 -23.30 26.73
N LYS A 48 -20.49 -23.13 28.05
CA LYS A 48 -21.23 -24.02 28.98
C LYS A 48 -22.73 -23.97 28.86
N GLY A 49 -23.29 -23.05 28.02
CA GLY A 49 -24.72 -22.94 27.80
C GLY A 49 -25.39 -24.22 27.29
N ILE A 50 -26.72 -24.32 27.47
CA ILE A 50 -27.54 -25.48 27.09
C ILE A 50 -27.50 -25.71 25.58
N ASP A 51 -27.39 -24.64 24.81
CA ASP A 51 -27.33 -24.63 23.35
C ASP A 51 -25.98 -25.09 22.77
N ARG A 52 -24.97 -25.31 23.62
CA ARG A 52 -23.60 -25.68 23.22
C ARG A 52 -23.09 -26.89 23.99
N LEU A 53 -22.41 -26.70 25.10
CA LEU A 53 -21.79 -27.77 25.87
C LEU A 53 -22.69 -28.33 26.98
N ASN A 54 -23.86 -27.71 27.23
CA ASN A 54 -24.84 -28.18 28.19
C ASN A 54 -24.23 -28.53 29.58
N GLY A 55 -23.31 -27.67 30.04
CA GLY A 55 -22.62 -27.86 31.30
C GLY A 55 -21.64 -29.04 31.37
N GLN A 56 -21.40 -29.74 30.25
CA GLN A 56 -20.48 -30.89 30.19
C GLN A 56 -19.17 -30.50 29.53
N ARG A 57 -18.03 -30.79 30.17
CA ARG A 57 -16.68 -30.47 29.71
C ARG A 57 -16.38 -31.12 28.36
N LEU A 58 -15.44 -30.51 27.63
CA LEU A 58 -14.87 -31.10 26.41
C LEU A 58 -14.08 -32.40 26.76
N THR A 59 -14.21 -33.36 25.89
CA THR A 59 -13.42 -34.59 25.94
C THR A 59 -12.07 -34.39 25.23
N LYS A 60 -11.15 -35.33 25.41
CA LYS A 60 -9.89 -35.35 24.65
C LYS A 60 -10.13 -35.52 23.15
N GLY A 61 -11.17 -36.29 22.78
CA GLY A 61 -11.56 -36.51 21.37
C GLY A 61 -12.05 -35.21 20.71
N GLU A 62 -12.87 -34.47 21.42
CA GLU A 62 -13.38 -33.16 20.93
C GLU A 62 -12.27 -32.11 20.79
N MET A 63 -11.32 -32.07 21.73
CA MET A 63 -10.14 -31.20 21.59
C MET A 63 -9.24 -31.65 20.41
N ALA A 64 -9.11 -32.98 20.19
CA ALA A 64 -8.37 -33.47 19.03
C ALA A 64 -9.00 -33.06 17.71
N GLN A 65 -10.36 -33.01 17.60
CA GLN A 65 -11.04 -32.51 16.40
C GLN A 65 -10.70 -31.03 16.12
N ILE A 66 -10.58 -30.20 17.17
CA ILE A 66 -10.20 -28.77 17.00
C ILE A 66 -8.75 -28.66 16.53
N LEU A 67 -7.83 -29.43 17.15
CA LEU A 67 -6.41 -29.42 16.79
C LEU A 67 -6.20 -29.94 15.36
N GLU A 68 -6.94 -30.96 14.92
CA GLU A 68 -6.90 -31.45 13.55
C GLU A 68 -7.32 -30.37 12.53
N GLN A 69 -8.35 -29.58 12.86
CA GLN A 69 -8.71 -28.44 12.02
C GLN A 69 -7.57 -27.44 11.91
N ILE A 70 -6.87 -27.11 13.00
CA ILE A 70 -5.69 -26.23 12.99
C ILE A 70 -4.56 -26.83 12.16
N GLU A 71 -4.32 -28.13 12.24
CA GLU A 71 -3.27 -28.81 11.46
C GLU A 71 -3.54 -28.81 9.96
N THR A 72 -4.80 -28.84 9.55
CA THR A 72 -5.18 -28.76 8.14
C THR A 72 -5.00 -27.35 7.56
N LEU A 73 -5.09 -26.32 8.41
CA LEU A 73 -4.91 -24.91 8.05
C LEU A 73 -3.42 -24.54 8.08
N ARG A 74 -2.71 -24.83 6.99
CA ARG A 74 -1.24 -24.76 6.92
C ARG A 74 -0.63 -23.36 6.88
N THR A 75 -1.41 -22.32 6.67
CA THR A 75 -0.90 -20.95 6.51
C THR A 75 -1.40 -20.01 7.61
N PRO A 76 -0.60 -19.02 8.06
CA PRO A 76 -1.06 -18.01 9.01
C PRO A 76 -2.30 -17.25 8.53
N LEU A 77 -2.46 -17.08 7.22
CA LEU A 77 -3.64 -16.51 6.59
C LEU A 77 -4.90 -17.33 6.88
N ALA A 78 -4.85 -18.65 6.65
CA ALA A 78 -5.99 -19.54 6.93
C ALA A 78 -6.29 -19.61 8.43
N LEU A 79 -5.26 -19.57 9.27
CA LEU A 79 -5.38 -19.55 10.72
C LEU A 79 -5.93 -18.23 11.25
N ASN A 80 -5.64 -17.10 10.59
CA ASN A 80 -6.29 -15.83 10.89
C ASN A 80 -7.79 -15.89 10.65
N SER A 81 -8.21 -16.47 9.54
CA SER A 81 -9.63 -16.69 9.24
C SER A 81 -10.29 -17.65 10.24
N PHE A 82 -9.59 -18.67 10.71
CA PHE A 82 -10.06 -19.55 11.77
C PHE A 82 -10.30 -18.78 13.07
N ILE A 83 -9.33 -17.99 13.54
CA ILE A 83 -9.46 -17.20 14.77
C ILE A 83 -10.63 -16.21 14.63
N ASN A 84 -10.68 -15.45 13.53
CA ASN A 84 -11.69 -14.41 13.31
C ASN A 84 -13.04 -14.96 12.85
N GLY A 85 -13.14 -16.26 12.56
CA GLY A 85 -14.40 -16.97 12.26
C GLY A 85 -15.38 -17.08 13.43
N LYS A 86 -14.96 -16.62 14.60
CA LYS A 86 -15.72 -16.60 15.85
C LYS A 86 -16.02 -17.96 16.46
N THR A 87 -16.27 -19.00 15.68
CA THR A 87 -16.69 -20.32 16.15
C THR A 87 -15.94 -21.43 15.44
N VAL A 88 -15.82 -22.58 16.12
CA VAL A 88 -15.33 -23.84 15.59
C VAL A 88 -16.37 -24.93 15.77
N SER A 89 -16.62 -25.72 14.74
CA SER A 89 -17.56 -26.84 14.80
C SER A 89 -16.86 -28.13 15.26
N ILE A 90 -17.49 -28.85 16.16
CA ILE A 90 -17.06 -30.18 16.61
C ILE A 90 -18.25 -31.13 16.62
N LYS A 91 -18.00 -32.42 16.44
CA LYS A 91 -18.96 -33.48 16.71
C LYS A 91 -18.87 -33.87 18.18
N ARG A 92 -19.98 -33.68 18.91
CA ARG A 92 -20.06 -33.97 20.34
C ARG A 92 -19.90 -35.46 20.60
N ASP A 93 -18.92 -35.86 21.39
CA ASP A 93 -18.64 -37.26 21.75
C ASP A 93 -18.74 -37.55 23.26
N ASN A 94 -19.11 -36.55 24.07
CA ASN A 94 -19.30 -36.71 25.51
C ASN A 94 -20.61 -37.40 25.82
N PRO A 95 -20.62 -38.66 26.35
CA PRO A 95 -21.84 -39.41 26.61
C PRO A 95 -22.69 -38.82 27.74
N LYS A 96 -22.16 -37.90 28.56
CA LYS A 96 -22.89 -37.23 29.62
C LYS A 96 -23.77 -36.07 29.06
N ASP A 97 -23.57 -35.70 27.82
CA ASP A 97 -24.39 -34.69 27.14
C ASP A 97 -25.36 -35.38 26.16
N GLU A 98 -26.36 -36.06 26.71
CA GLU A 98 -27.35 -36.83 25.94
C GLU A 98 -28.06 -35.97 24.88
N ALA A 99 -28.26 -34.64 25.16
CA ALA A 99 -28.96 -33.75 24.27
C ALA A 99 -28.19 -33.49 22.95
N HIS A 100 -26.85 -33.48 22.99
CA HIS A 100 -26.00 -33.15 21.85
C HIS A 100 -25.13 -34.31 21.39
N TYR A 101 -25.14 -35.43 22.08
CA TYR A 101 -24.30 -36.61 21.73
C TYR A 101 -24.47 -36.99 20.25
N GLY A 102 -23.35 -37.10 19.53
CA GLY A 102 -23.31 -37.44 18.12
C GLY A 102 -23.72 -36.30 17.18
N LYS A 103 -24.16 -35.14 17.68
CA LYS A 103 -24.51 -33.97 16.88
C LYS A 103 -23.32 -33.03 16.71
N GLU A 104 -23.36 -32.25 15.63
CA GLU A 104 -22.43 -31.15 15.41
C GLU A 104 -22.87 -29.94 16.23
N ILE A 105 -21.92 -29.37 16.98
CA ILE A 105 -22.13 -28.15 17.77
C ILE A 105 -21.05 -27.13 17.43
N SER A 106 -21.40 -25.84 17.55
CA SER A 106 -20.50 -24.72 17.27
C SER A 106 -20.04 -24.06 18.55
N LEU A 107 -18.71 -24.02 18.79
CA LEU A 107 -18.10 -23.44 19.96
C LEU A 107 -17.51 -22.07 19.63
N LYS A 108 -17.83 -21.08 20.45
CA LYS A 108 -17.22 -19.76 20.38
C LYS A 108 -15.77 -19.83 20.85
N ILE A 109 -14.84 -19.38 20.01
CA ILE A 109 -13.39 -19.35 20.30
C ILE A 109 -12.88 -17.94 20.52
N TYR A 110 -13.36 -16.98 19.74
CA TYR A 110 -12.91 -15.59 19.76
C TYR A 110 -14.01 -14.65 19.24
N ASP A 111 -14.08 -13.45 19.78
CA ASP A 111 -14.90 -12.38 19.22
C ASP A 111 -14.16 -11.05 19.28
N ARG A 112 -13.77 -10.55 18.11
CA ARG A 112 -13.01 -9.31 17.98
C ARG A 112 -13.70 -8.07 18.57
N GLN A 113 -15.02 -8.11 18.78
CA GLN A 113 -15.81 -7.02 19.34
C GLN A 113 -15.93 -7.11 20.87
N GLU A 114 -15.68 -8.25 21.49
CA GLU A 114 -15.82 -8.48 22.92
C GLU A 114 -14.57 -8.14 23.73
N ILE A 115 -14.10 -6.92 23.62
CA ILE A 115 -12.84 -6.50 24.24
C ILE A 115 -12.98 -6.18 25.74
N ALA A 116 -14.14 -5.72 26.18
CA ALA A 116 -14.33 -5.25 27.55
C ALA A 116 -15.52 -5.92 28.29
N ALA A 117 -16.16 -6.91 27.68
CA ALA A 117 -17.37 -7.54 28.22
C ALA A 117 -17.11 -8.66 29.24
N GLY A 118 -15.85 -8.90 29.64
CA GLY A 118 -15.46 -9.89 30.66
C GLY A 118 -15.53 -11.35 30.20
N GLN A 119 -15.81 -11.61 28.92
CA GLN A 119 -15.85 -12.96 28.36
C GLN A 119 -14.54 -13.40 27.73
N SER A 120 -13.67 -12.47 27.34
CA SER A 120 -12.33 -12.79 26.84
C SER A 120 -11.34 -12.94 27.99
N ARG A 121 -10.47 -13.93 27.90
CA ARG A 121 -9.40 -14.24 28.86
C ARG A 121 -8.05 -13.82 28.26
N TYR A 122 -7.26 -13.10 29.05
CA TYR A 122 -5.95 -12.54 28.67
C TYR A 122 -4.87 -13.06 29.59
N GLN A 123 -4.08 -14.03 29.09
CA GLN A 123 -3.08 -14.74 29.86
C GLN A 123 -1.70 -14.58 29.25
N ILE A 124 -0.67 -14.77 30.08
CA ILE A 124 0.73 -14.75 29.69
C ILE A 124 1.29 -16.18 29.87
N ALA A 125 1.82 -16.77 28.83
CA ALA A 125 2.63 -17.99 28.93
C ALA A 125 4.12 -17.55 28.96
N ARG A 126 4.75 -17.78 30.09
CA ARG A 126 6.15 -17.45 30.33
C ARG A 126 7.02 -18.68 30.07
N GLN A 127 8.02 -18.51 29.23
CA GLN A 127 8.94 -19.56 28.79
C GLN A 127 8.23 -20.85 28.35
N PRO A 128 7.25 -20.75 27.40
CA PRO A 128 6.54 -21.91 26.92
C PRO A 128 7.50 -22.92 26.28
N MET A 129 7.26 -24.20 26.54
CA MET A 129 8.04 -25.30 25.98
C MET A 129 7.46 -25.73 24.64
N TYR A 130 8.23 -25.54 23.59
CA TYR A 130 7.86 -25.97 22.23
C TYR A 130 8.21 -27.42 21.99
N PRO A 131 7.32 -28.23 21.37
CA PRO A 131 7.61 -29.60 21.06
C PRO A 131 8.74 -29.71 20.04
N ALA A 132 9.71 -30.57 20.28
CA ALA A 132 10.76 -30.85 19.33
C ALA A 132 10.21 -31.68 18.15
N LYS A 133 10.41 -31.19 16.92
CA LYS A 133 10.02 -31.93 15.70
C LYS A 133 10.76 -33.23 15.50
N ASN A 134 11.95 -33.35 16.11
CA ASN A 134 12.80 -34.51 16.06
C ASN A 134 13.27 -34.84 17.48
N LYS A 135 13.14 -36.10 17.88
CA LYS A 135 13.60 -36.59 19.20
C LYS A 135 15.10 -36.39 19.47
N MET A 136 15.88 -36.06 18.44
CA MET A 136 17.31 -35.71 18.60
C MET A 136 17.56 -34.26 18.92
N LEU A 137 16.55 -33.38 18.80
CA LEU A 137 16.64 -31.96 19.14
C LEU A 137 16.07 -31.76 20.54
N ASN A 138 16.75 -30.97 21.35
CA ASN A 138 16.22 -30.55 22.64
C ASN A 138 14.98 -29.70 22.44
N ASP A 139 14.03 -29.76 23.37
CA ASP A 139 12.90 -28.88 23.43
C ASP A 139 13.38 -27.40 23.43
N ARG A 140 12.71 -26.55 22.67
CA ARG A 140 12.99 -25.12 22.63
C ARG A 140 12.09 -24.41 23.64
N ARG A 141 12.62 -23.38 24.25
CA ARG A 141 11.83 -22.44 25.06
C ARG A 141 11.76 -21.11 24.36
N GLY A 142 10.56 -20.54 24.26
CA GLY A 142 10.38 -19.14 23.92
C GLY A 142 10.46 -18.29 25.20
N ASP A 143 10.54 -16.97 25.06
CA ASP A 143 10.54 -16.09 26.24
C ASP A 143 9.12 -15.84 26.74
N VAL A 144 8.26 -15.19 25.94
CA VAL A 144 6.89 -14.88 26.32
C VAL A 144 5.92 -15.15 25.17
N CYS A 145 4.77 -15.73 25.48
CA CYS A 145 3.67 -15.86 24.54
C CYS A 145 2.38 -15.29 25.15
N LEU A 146 1.68 -14.44 24.40
CA LEU A 146 0.43 -13.84 24.85
C LEU A 146 -0.75 -14.64 24.33
N LEU A 147 -1.65 -15.03 25.26
CA LEU A 147 -2.78 -15.89 24.97
C LEU A 147 -4.08 -15.12 25.08
N ILE A 148 -4.89 -15.15 24.02
CA ILE A 148 -6.27 -14.65 24.05
C ILE A 148 -7.20 -15.84 24.01
N ASN A 149 -8.06 -15.98 25.01
CA ASN A 149 -8.94 -17.12 25.19
C ASN A 149 -8.19 -18.49 25.18
N GLY A 150 -6.94 -18.51 25.66
CA GLY A 150 -6.10 -19.71 25.67
C GLY A 150 -5.35 -19.99 24.36
N MET A 151 -5.62 -19.25 23.30
CA MET A 151 -4.92 -19.34 22.01
C MET A 151 -3.63 -18.50 22.03
N PRO A 152 -2.46 -19.07 21.70
CA PRO A 152 -1.23 -18.31 21.58
C PRO A 152 -1.25 -17.48 20.29
N VAL A 153 -1.40 -16.15 20.39
CA VAL A 153 -1.60 -15.27 19.24
C VAL A 153 -0.44 -14.32 18.98
N ILE A 154 0.36 -13.97 20.03
CA ILE A 154 1.55 -13.14 19.91
C ILE A 154 2.71 -13.83 20.60
N HIS A 155 3.83 -14.00 19.90
CA HIS A 155 5.08 -14.49 20.46
C HIS A 155 6.08 -13.34 20.59
N ILE A 156 6.70 -13.21 21.75
CA ILE A 156 7.68 -12.16 22.07
C ILE A 156 9.02 -12.83 22.39
N GLU A 157 10.05 -12.41 21.67
CA GLU A 157 11.43 -12.82 21.91
C GLU A 157 12.22 -11.65 22.49
N LEU A 158 12.94 -11.89 23.56
CA LEU A 158 13.62 -10.86 24.34
C LEU A 158 15.14 -10.97 24.21
N LYS A 159 15.82 -9.84 24.35
CA LYS A 159 17.26 -9.77 24.54
C LYS A 159 17.60 -8.75 25.63
N LYS A 160 18.64 -9.03 26.39
CA LYS A 160 19.16 -8.12 27.41
C LYS A 160 19.76 -6.86 26.78
N SER A 161 20.03 -5.85 27.62
CA SER A 161 20.68 -4.61 27.19
C SER A 161 22.00 -4.88 26.47
N GLY A 162 22.25 -4.10 25.40
CA GLY A 162 23.48 -4.17 24.61
C GLY A 162 23.50 -5.29 23.56
N ILE A 163 22.46 -6.11 23.49
CA ILE A 163 22.31 -7.15 22.44
C ILE A 163 21.44 -6.58 21.31
N PRO A 164 21.91 -6.58 20.06
CA PRO A 164 21.12 -6.07 18.92
C PRO A 164 19.80 -6.84 18.74
N ILE A 165 18.75 -6.11 18.38
CA ILE A 165 17.41 -6.65 18.11
C ILE A 165 17.42 -7.74 17.02
N SER A 166 18.37 -7.67 16.08
CA SER A 166 18.55 -8.66 15.03
C SER A 166 18.82 -10.08 15.57
N GLN A 167 19.37 -10.23 16.78
CA GLN A 167 19.52 -11.54 17.39
C GLN A 167 18.16 -12.14 17.79
N ALA A 168 17.23 -11.33 18.30
CA ALA A 168 15.87 -11.80 18.59
C ALA A 168 15.10 -12.16 17.32
N THR A 169 15.14 -11.33 16.28
CA THR A 169 14.47 -11.64 15.02
C THR A 169 15.05 -12.87 14.33
N ASN A 170 16.37 -13.05 14.36
CA ASN A 170 17.03 -14.25 13.84
C ASN A 170 16.68 -15.50 14.64
N GLN A 171 16.47 -15.37 15.95
CA GLN A 171 16.03 -16.50 16.80
C GLN A 171 14.60 -16.91 16.46
N ILE A 172 13.68 -15.97 16.25
CA ILE A 172 12.32 -16.25 15.78
C ILE A 172 12.36 -16.96 14.41
N ALA A 173 13.16 -16.45 13.47
CA ALA A 173 13.33 -17.06 12.14
C ALA A 173 13.87 -18.50 12.25
N LYS A 174 14.88 -18.71 13.11
CA LYS A 174 15.43 -20.05 13.39
C LYS A 174 14.36 -20.98 13.95
N TYR A 175 13.56 -20.54 14.92
CA TYR A 175 12.45 -21.33 15.47
C TYR A 175 11.44 -21.74 14.40
N ALA A 176 11.07 -20.81 13.52
CA ALA A 176 10.16 -21.09 12.40
C ALA A 176 10.74 -22.16 11.45
N HIS A 177 12.03 -22.03 11.05
CA HIS A 177 12.71 -23.01 10.21
C HIS A 177 12.86 -24.39 10.88
N GLU A 178 13.08 -24.42 12.18
CA GLU A 178 13.12 -25.67 12.98
C GLU A 178 11.71 -26.26 13.16
N GLY A 179 10.65 -25.58 12.74
CA GLY A 179 9.25 -25.99 12.83
C GLY A 179 8.71 -25.98 14.25
N VAL A 180 9.17 -25.04 15.06
CA VAL A 180 8.70 -24.82 16.44
C VAL A 180 7.25 -24.38 16.48
N PHE A 181 6.83 -23.54 15.53
CA PHE A 181 5.45 -23.06 15.45
C PHE A 181 4.53 -24.09 14.76
N THR A 182 4.34 -25.22 15.44
CA THR A 182 3.46 -26.34 15.03
C THR A 182 2.41 -26.62 16.10
N GLY A 183 1.44 -27.49 15.83
CA GLY A 183 0.36 -27.78 16.78
C GLY A 183 -0.41 -26.53 17.18
N LEU A 184 -0.59 -26.32 18.48
CA LEU A 184 -1.28 -25.14 19.00
C LEU A 184 -0.55 -23.82 18.67
N PHE A 185 0.78 -23.82 18.60
CA PHE A 185 1.59 -22.62 18.31
C PHE A 185 1.50 -22.14 16.85
N ARG A 186 0.84 -22.88 15.97
CA ARG A 186 0.48 -22.38 14.63
C ARG A 186 -0.42 -21.15 14.69
N LEU A 187 -1.18 -21.00 15.78
CA LEU A 187 -2.09 -19.86 15.98
C LEU A 187 -1.37 -18.53 16.19
N VAL A 188 -0.05 -18.52 16.36
CA VAL A 188 0.73 -17.27 16.48
C VAL A 188 0.60 -16.45 15.18
N GLN A 189 0.03 -15.26 15.31
CA GLN A 189 -0.25 -14.33 14.21
C GLN A 189 0.79 -13.22 14.09
N VAL A 190 1.32 -12.76 15.23
CA VAL A 190 2.25 -11.64 15.31
C VAL A 190 3.46 -12.03 16.12
N PHE A 191 4.62 -11.67 15.62
CA PHE A 191 5.89 -11.75 16.32
C PHE A 191 6.31 -10.37 16.81
N VAL A 192 6.92 -10.35 17.99
CA VAL A 192 7.56 -9.19 18.59
C VAL A 192 8.97 -9.57 18.99
N ALA A 193 9.93 -8.79 18.58
CA ALA A 193 11.32 -8.90 19.05
C ALA A 193 11.67 -7.62 19.79
N MET A 194 12.20 -7.72 21.00
CA MET A 194 12.52 -6.54 21.79
C MET A 194 13.73 -6.70 22.71
N ASN A 195 14.38 -5.59 22.93
CA ASN A 195 15.32 -5.38 24.03
C ASN A 195 14.93 -4.07 24.74
N PRO A 196 15.62 -3.63 25.80
CA PRO A 196 15.24 -2.42 26.53
C PRO A 196 15.26 -1.12 25.73
N ASP A 197 15.94 -1.07 24.60
CA ASP A 197 16.16 0.13 23.80
C ASP A 197 15.50 0.06 22.41
N ASP A 198 15.11 -1.16 21.96
CA ASP A 198 14.61 -1.39 20.60
C ASP A 198 13.51 -2.45 20.59
N ALA A 199 12.45 -2.24 19.80
CA ALA A 199 11.36 -3.17 19.68
C ALA A 199 10.74 -3.12 18.27
N VAL A 200 10.57 -4.29 17.65
CA VAL A 200 9.90 -4.43 16.37
C VAL A 200 8.80 -5.47 16.42
N TYR A 201 7.78 -5.29 15.60
CA TYR A 201 6.68 -6.24 15.43
C TYR A 201 6.44 -6.53 13.95
N PHE A 202 5.96 -7.73 13.66
CA PHE A 202 5.67 -8.17 12.29
C PHE A 202 4.68 -9.33 12.26
N ALA A 203 3.96 -9.47 11.15
CA ALA A 203 3.07 -10.61 10.94
C ALA A 203 3.85 -11.91 10.76
N ASN A 204 3.27 -13.02 11.16
CA ASN A 204 3.84 -14.35 10.93
C ASN A 204 3.91 -14.65 9.42
N PRO A 205 5.10 -14.80 8.81
CA PRO A 205 5.23 -15.07 7.37
C PRO A 205 4.92 -16.54 7.01
N GLY A 206 4.67 -17.40 8.00
CA GLY A 206 4.50 -18.83 7.78
C GLY A 206 5.78 -19.51 7.31
N GLU A 207 5.69 -20.26 6.20
CA GLU A 207 6.84 -20.90 5.55
C GLU A 207 7.66 -19.92 4.69
N GLY A 208 7.24 -18.64 4.59
CA GLY A 208 7.92 -17.60 3.83
C GLY A 208 9.19 -17.08 4.51
N ASP A 209 9.97 -16.30 3.76
CA ASP A 209 11.21 -15.71 4.26
C ASP A 209 10.95 -14.59 5.26
N PHE A 210 11.73 -14.55 6.33
CA PHE A 210 11.78 -13.47 7.31
C PHE A 210 12.52 -12.27 6.73
N ASN A 211 11.79 -11.38 6.06
CA ASN A 211 12.35 -10.19 5.44
C ASN A 211 12.28 -9.00 6.40
N SER A 212 13.45 -8.48 6.79
CA SER A 212 13.59 -7.35 7.73
C SER A 212 12.89 -6.07 7.27
N ASN A 213 12.61 -5.92 5.97
CA ASN A 213 11.83 -4.78 5.45
C ASN A 213 10.37 -4.78 5.92
N TYR A 214 9.89 -5.87 6.49
CA TYR A 214 8.55 -6.00 7.07
C TYR A 214 8.56 -6.08 8.59
N PHE A 215 9.68 -5.71 9.24
CA PHE A 215 9.78 -5.55 10.68
C PHE A 215 9.58 -4.07 11.03
N PHE A 216 8.54 -3.76 11.78
CA PHE A 216 8.10 -2.39 11.98
C PHE A 216 8.33 -1.94 13.42
N HIS A 217 8.80 -0.70 13.59
CA HIS A 217 8.71 -0.02 14.87
C HIS A 217 7.28 0.53 15.07
N TRP A 218 6.81 0.48 16.30
CA TRP A 218 5.60 1.23 16.66
C TRP A 218 5.92 2.71 16.76
N ALA A 219 5.03 3.58 16.32
CA ALA A 219 5.21 5.02 16.36
C ALA A 219 3.96 5.71 16.89
N ASP A 220 4.16 6.90 17.44
CA ASP A 220 3.07 7.75 17.89
C ASP A 220 2.31 8.41 16.71
N PHE A 221 1.33 9.28 17.03
CA PHE A 221 0.54 9.98 16.04
C PHE A 221 1.36 10.90 15.13
N ASN A 222 2.50 11.38 15.59
CA ASN A 222 3.41 12.24 14.82
C ASN A 222 4.46 11.45 14.03
N ASN A 223 4.32 10.12 13.96
CA ASN A 223 5.25 9.18 13.33
C ASN A 223 6.63 9.12 14.01
N GLU A 224 6.73 9.51 15.29
CA GLU A 224 7.97 9.32 16.02
C GLU A 224 8.02 7.88 16.54
N PRO A 225 9.04 7.09 16.11
CA PRO A 225 9.19 5.70 16.53
C PRO A 225 9.45 5.58 18.02
N ILE A 226 8.79 4.63 18.66
CA ILE A 226 8.91 4.28 20.07
C ILE A 226 9.80 3.05 20.17
N ALA A 227 10.75 3.06 21.09
CA ALA A 227 11.74 1.99 21.28
C ALA A 227 12.44 1.62 19.95
N ALA A 228 13.10 2.59 19.35
CA ALA A 228 13.81 2.45 18.07
C ALA A 228 15.32 2.78 18.22
N ASN A 229 15.91 2.45 19.36
CA ASN A 229 17.32 2.68 19.71
C ASN A 229 17.76 4.16 19.62
N LYS A 230 16.82 5.10 19.72
CA LYS A 230 17.10 6.55 19.68
C LYS A 230 17.39 7.14 21.07
N HIS A 231 16.73 6.62 22.09
CA HIS A 231 16.79 7.12 23.47
C HIS A 231 17.23 6.00 24.42
N VAL A 232 18.44 5.53 24.24
CA VAL A 232 19.02 4.42 25.02
C VAL A 232 18.91 4.70 26.53
N GLY A 233 18.37 3.73 27.27
CA GLY A 233 18.21 3.81 28.71
C GLY A 233 16.98 4.57 29.22
N GLN A 234 16.10 5.08 28.36
CA GLN A 234 14.88 5.80 28.75
C GLN A 234 13.67 4.90 28.97
N ASP A 235 13.85 3.58 28.95
CA ASP A 235 12.77 2.59 29.17
C ASP A 235 11.59 2.70 28.17
N GLU A 236 11.85 3.11 26.91
CA GLU A 236 10.83 3.27 25.87
C GLU A 236 10.11 1.97 25.56
N TRP A 237 10.72 0.83 25.86
CA TRP A 237 10.06 -0.46 25.75
C TRP A 237 8.77 -0.56 26.59
N LYS A 238 8.70 0.17 27.71
CA LYS A 238 7.47 0.23 28.53
C LYS A 238 6.34 0.91 27.78
N ARG A 239 6.67 1.99 27.06
CA ARG A 239 5.72 2.68 26.21
C ARG A 239 5.28 1.80 25.04
N PHE A 240 6.22 1.10 24.38
CA PHE A 240 5.89 0.11 23.36
C PHE A 240 4.93 -0.98 23.88
N ALA A 241 5.22 -1.55 25.05
CA ALA A 241 4.39 -2.55 25.69
C ALA A 241 3.00 -2.00 26.07
N SER A 242 2.92 -0.76 26.57
CA SER A 242 1.64 -0.14 26.93
C SER A 242 0.79 0.25 25.72
N ASP A 243 1.43 0.69 24.61
CA ASP A 243 0.73 1.20 23.45
C ASP A 243 0.30 0.06 22.50
N LEU A 244 1.18 -0.93 22.24
CA LEU A 244 0.90 -2.01 21.29
C LEU A 244 0.39 -3.30 21.95
N LEU A 245 0.97 -3.67 23.11
CA LEU A 245 0.70 -4.96 23.74
C LEU A 245 -0.35 -4.89 24.87
N SER A 246 -0.88 -3.71 25.17
CA SER A 246 -1.94 -3.57 26.16
C SER A 246 -3.28 -4.13 25.67
N ILE A 247 -4.17 -4.46 26.59
CA ILE A 247 -5.58 -4.66 26.27
C ILE A 247 -6.27 -3.29 26.41
N PRO A 248 -7.02 -2.81 25.42
CA PRO A 248 -7.62 -3.53 24.28
C PRO A 248 -6.77 -3.65 23.02
N MET A 249 -5.63 -2.97 22.90
CA MET A 249 -4.91 -2.86 21.64
C MET A 249 -4.46 -4.20 21.08
N ALA A 250 -3.86 -5.09 21.90
CA ALA A 250 -3.43 -6.41 21.45
C ALA A 250 -4.59 -7.26 20.92
N HIS A 251 -5.76 -7.17 21.53
CA HIS A 251 -6.96 -7.84 21.04
C HIS A 251 -7.39 -7.29 19.68
N GLN A 252 -7.40 -5.97 19.51
CA GLN A 252 -7.71 -5.30 18.25
C GLN A 252 -6.66 -5.61 17.18
N LEU A 253 -5.37 -5.72 17.55
CA LEU A 253 -4.29 -6.08 16.64
C LEU A 253 -4.57 -7.42 15.95
N ILE A 254 -5.01 -8.41 16.71
CA ILE A 254 -5.35 -9.74 16.18
C ILE A 254 -6.68 -9.70 15.41
N GLY A 255 -7.71 -9.03 15.94
CA GLY A 255 -9.05 -9.08 15.37
C GLY A 255 -9.30 -8.14 14.21
N PHE A 256 -8.62 -6.98 14.19
CA PHE A 256 -8.88 -5.93 13.21
C PHE A 256 -7.66 -5.50 12.41
N TYR A 257 -6.47 -5.48 13.02
CA TYR A 257 -5.28 -4.87 12.41
C TYR A 257 -4.29 -5.88 11.82
N THR A 258 -4.58 -7.18 11.92
CA THR A 258 -4.03 -8.22 11.05
C THR A 258 -4.93 -8.41 9.84
N VAL A 259 -4.34 -8.53 8.66
CA VAL A 259 -5.04 -8.61 7.38
C VAL A 259 -4.59 -9.85 6.63
N ALA A 260 -5.52 -10.76 6.39
CA ALA A 260 -5.30 -11.92 5.54
C ALA A 260 -5.40 -11.48 4.07
N ASP A 261 -4.27 -11.26 3.41
CA ASP A 261 -4.25 -10.88 1.99
C ASP A 261 -4.26 -12.11 1.09
N SER A 262 -5.43 -12.43 0.56
CA SER A 262 -5.60 -13.61 -0.30
C SER A 262 -4.95 -13.46 -1.68
N ALA A 263 -4.69 -12.23 -2.15
CA ALA A 263 -4.02 -11.98 -3.42
C ALA A 263 -2.52 -12.30 -3.35
N ASP A 264 -1.86 -11.91 -2.24
CA ASP A 264 -0.45 -12.19 -1.98
C ASP A 264 -0.24 -13.53 -1.25
N GLY A 265 -1.32 -14.13 -0.71
CA GLY A 265 -1.28 -15.39 0.04
C GLY A 265 -0.58 -15.26 1.39
N CYS A 266 -0.46 -14.07 1.95
CA CYS A 266 0.26 -13.80 3.19
C CYS A 266 -0.57 -13.02 4.21
N LEU A 267 -0.17 -13.17 5.48
CA LEU A 267 -0.70 -12.36 6.57
C LEU A 267 0.09 -11.05 6.65
N LYS A 268 -0.62 -9.94 6.80
CA LYS A 268 -0.08 -8.60 6.98
C LYS A 268 -0.54 -8.02 8.30
N VAL A 269 0.25 -7.14 8.90
CA VAL A 269 -0.12 -6.37 10.07
C VAL A 269 -0.06 -4.88 9.74
N LEU A 270 -1.01 -4.09 10.22
CA LEU A 270 -1.00 -2.64 10.02
C LEU A 270 0.22 -2.00 10.68
N ARG A 271 0.83 -1.08 9.97
CA ARG A 271 1.88 -0.21 10.50
C ARG A 271 1.25 0.88 11.37
N SER A 272 2.03 1.45 12.28
CA SER A 272 1.54 2.47 13.23
C SER A 272 0.81 3.63 12.56
N TYR A 273 1.39 4.24 11.51
CA TYR A 273 0.74 5.35 10.79
C TYR A 273 -0.58 4.95 10.12
N GLN A 274 -0.71 3.70 9.66
CA GLN A 274 -1.98 3.19 9.11
C GLN A 274 -3.03 3.07 10.21
N TYR A 275 -2.64 2.52 11.36
CA TYR A 275 -3.50 2.45 12.56
C TYR A 275 -3.97 3.84 12.99
N GLN A 276 -3.06 4.82 13.08
CA GLN A 276 -3.39 6.19 13.48
C GLN A 276 -4.40 6.83 12.50
N ALA A 277 -4.19 6.67 11.20
CA ALA A 277 -5.11 7.18 10.19
C ALA A 277 -6.49 6.51 10.26
N VAL A 278 -6.53 5.18 10.41
CA VAL A 278 -7.79 4.43 10.54
C VAL A 278 -8.58 4.88 11.75
N ASN A 279 -7.92 5.06 12.90
CA ASN A 279 -8.57 5.54 14.12
C ASN A 279 -9.08 6.98 13.97
N ALA A 280 -8.27 7.88 13.39
CA ALA A 280 -8.68 9.27 13.19
C ALA A 280 -9.96 9.38 12.31
N ILE A 281 -10.05 8.55 11.26
CA ILE A 281 -11.25 8.46 10.43
C ILE A 281 -12.43 7.89 11.22
N SER A 282 -12.23 6.76 11.91
CA SER A 282 -13.29 6.10 12.70
C SER A 282 -13.83 7.01 13.81
N ASP A 283 -12.95 7.74 14.50
CA ASP A 283 -13.35 8.70 15.54
C ASP A 283 -14.14 9.88 14.94
N ARG A 284 -13.74 10.39 13.76
CA ARG A 284 -14.48 11.45 13.07
C ARG A 284 -15.90 10.98 12.68
N VAL A 285 -16.07 9.74 12.25
CA VAL A 285 -17.40 9.17 11.92
C VAL A 285 -18.22 8.95 13.18
N ARG A 286 -17.63 8.36 14.24
CA ARG A 286 -18.30 8.06 15.51
C ARG A 286 -18.77 9.33 16.22
N THR A 287 -18.01 10.40 16.17
CA THR A 287 -18.33 11.69 16.81
C THR A 287 -19.18 12.59 15.93
N CYS A 288 -19.54 12.17 14.73
CA CYS A 288 -20.36 12.94 13.81
C CYS A 288 -21.80 13.07 14.36
N LYS A 289 -22.27 14.29 14.46
CA LYS A 289 -23.65 14.59 14.83
C LYS A 289 -24.54 14.59 13.58
N TRP A 290 -24.97 13.40 13.17
CA TRP A 290 -25.73 13.20 11.95
C TRP A 290 -27.06 13.95 11.88
N ASP A 291 -27.69 14.19 13.03
CA ASP A 291 -28.98 14.87 13.17
C ASP A 291 -28.87 16.40 13.13
N GLU A 292 -27.68 16.97 13.30
CA GLU A 292 -27.49 18.43 13.18
C GLU A 292 -27.45 18.85 11.70
N PRO A 293 -28.06 19.99 11.33
CA PRO A 293 -28.00 20.46 9.96
C PRO A 293 -26.58 20.83 9.56
N VAL A 294 -26.26 20.65 8.27
CA VAL A 294 -24.98 21.06 7.71
C VAL A 294 -24.89 22.60 7.78
N PRO A 295 -23.80 23.18 8.26
CA PRO A 295 -23.64 24.61 8.36
C PRO A 295 -23.88 25.33 7.02
N SER A 296 -24.66 26.41 7.03
CA SER A 296 -24.94 27.20 5.83
C SER A 296 -23.64 27.72 5.20
N GLY A 297 -23.52 27.58 3.87
CA GLY A 297 -22.35 28.04 3.12
C GLY A 297 -21.23 27.02 3.01
N THR A 298 -21.36 25.81 3.61
CA THR A 298 -20.43 24.71 3.41
C THR A 298 -20.93 23.76 2.32
N PRO A 299 -20.06 23.19 1.46
CA PRO A 299 -20.47 22.28 0.39
C PRO A 299 -20.76 20.84 0.90
N GLY A 300 -21.18 20.66 2.15
CA GLY A 300 -21.44 19.39 2.81
C GLY A 300 -20.66 19.25 4.13
N ARG A 301 -20.80 18.09 4.80
CA ARG A 301 -20.05 17.82 6.03
C ARG A 301 -18.59 17.54 5.70
N PRO A 302 -17.61 18.26 6.27
CA PRO A 302 -16.21 17.92 6.09
C PRO A 302 -15.87 16.67 6.91
N GLY A 303 -15.32 15.65 6.26
CA GLY A 303 -14.76 14.48 6.93
C GLY A 303 -13.30 14.73 7.32
N GLY A 304 -12.48 14.94 6.33
CA GLY A 304 -11.04 15.16 6.41
C GLY A 304 -10.28 14.46 5.31
N TYR A 305 -8.95 14.57 5.32
CA TYR A 305 -8.10 13.82 4.41
C TYR A 305 -6.92 13.18 5.11
N VAL A 306 -6.41 12.11 4.51
CA VAL A 306 -5.21 11.39 4.92
C VAL A 306 -4.14 11.64 3.87
N TRP A 307 -3.03 12.22 4.31
CA TRP A 307 -1.85 12.41 3.49
C TRP A 307 -0.85 11.28 3.76
N HIS A 308 -0.94 10.22 2.99
CA HIS A 308 0.01 9.11 3.03
C HIS A 308 0.73 8.99 1.70
N THR A 309 2.05 8.97 1.72
CA THR A 309 2.87 8.90 0.49
C THR A 309 2.50 7.70 -0.37
N THR A 310 2.78 7.81 -1.66
CA THR A 310 2.60 6.69 -2.58
C THR A 310 3.53 5.54 -2.18
N GLY A 311 2.98 4.32 -2.10
CA GLY A 311 3.73 3.15 -1.67
C GLY A 311 3.59 2.79 -0.20
N SER A 312 2.98 3.64 0.60
CA SER A 312 2.74 3.40 2.03
C SER A 312 1.57 2.46 2.34
N GLY A 313 0.88 1.91 1.33
CA GLY A 313 -0.26 1.01 1.54
C GLY A 313 -1.59 1.74 1.80
N LYS A 314 -1.83 2.89 1.14
CA LYS A 314 -3.09 3.65 1.22
C LYS A 314 -4.33 2.78 1.02
N THR A 315 -4.32 1.87 0.05
CA THR A 315 -5.45 0.98 -0.27
C THR A 315 -5.83 0.11 0.93
N MET A 316 -4.85 -0.47 1.63
CA MET A 316 -5.11 -1.25 2.84
C MET A 316 -5.61 -0.37 3.99
N THR A 317 -5.06 0.85 4.14
CA THR A 317 -5.51 1.80 5.16
C THR A 317 -6.96 2.22 4.93
N SER A 318 -7.32 2.58 3.70
CA SER A 318 -8.68 2.99 3.33
C SER A 318 -9.67 1.84 3.45
N PHE A 319 -9.26 0.62 3.06
CA PHE A 319 -10.08 -0.58 3.26
C PHE A 319 -10.37 -0.84 4.74
N LYS A 320 -9.34 -0.80 5.59
CA LYS A 320 -9.54 -1.04 7.03
C LYS A 320 -10.42 0.02 7.68
N ALA A 321 -10.26 1.29 7.33
CA ALA A 321 -11.18 2.35 7.77
C ALA A 321 -12.62 2.05 7.33
N ALA A 322 -12.82 1.70 6.06
CA ALA A 322 -14.14 1.34 5.52
C ALA A 322 -14.76 0.12 6.23
N GLN A 323 -13.97 -0.94 6.44
CA GLN A 323 -14.40 -2.17 7.11
C GLN A 323 -14.82 -1.91 8.57
N LEU A 324 -14.03 -1.11 9.31
CA LEU A 324 -14.36 -0.77 10.71
C LEU A 324 -15.64 0.06 10.81
N ILE A 325 -15.80 1.06 9.94
CA ILE A 325 -17.02 1.90 9.92
C ILE A 325 -18.24 1.06 9.55
N ALA A 326 -18.12 0.18 8.54
CA ALA A 326 -19.22 -0.71 8.16
C ALA A 326 -19.58 -1.69 9.28
N GLY A 327 -18.60 -2.20 10.02
CA GLY A 327 -18.79 -3.14 11.12
C GLY A 327 -19.31 -2.51 12.40
N SER A 328 -18.98 -1.22 12.68
CA SER A 328 -19.42 -0.51 13.89
C SER A 328 -20.89 -0.04 13.84
N LYS A 329 -21.48 -0.01 12.64
CA LYS A 329 -22.83 0.54 12.37
C LYS A 329 -22.95 2.05 12.64
N ASP A 330 -21.82 2.78 12.68
CA ASP A 330 -21.81 4.24 12.78
C ASP A 330 -22.26 4.92 11.49
N ALA A 331 -22.22 4.18 10.36
CA ALA A 331 -22.78 4.58 9.08
C ALA A 331 -23.68 3.48 8.50
N ASP A 332 -24.67 3.88 7.69
CA ASP A 332 -25.56 2.97 6.98
C ASP A 332 -24.95 2.49 5.68
N LYS A 333 -24.10 3.31 5.05
CA LYS A 333 -23.34 3.01 3.83
C LYS A 333 -21.93 3.58 3.89
N VAL A 334 -20.97 2.80 3.44
CA VAL A 334 -19.60 3.21 3.22
C VAL A 334 -19.29 3.01 1.73
N ILE A 335 -18.95 4.09 1.03
CA ILE A 335 -18.79 4.09 -0.41
C ILE A 335 -17.36 4.47 -0.75
N PHE A 336 -16.63 3.53 -1.33
CA PHE A 336 -15.31 3.79 -1.87
C PHE A 336 -15.41 4.27 -3.32
N LEU A 337 -14.97 5.50 -3.55
CA LEU A 337 -14.99 6.14 -4.88
C LEU A 337 -13.62 6.09 -5.53
N MET A 338 -13.61 5.66 -6.79
CA MET A 338 -12.43 5.57 -7.65
C MET A 338 -12.56 6.48 -8.86
N ASP A 339 -11.41 6.95 -9.38
CA ASP A 339 -11.36 7.87 -10.52
C ASP A 339 -11.78 7.19 -11.84
N ARG A 340 -11.27 6.00 -12.14
CA ARG A 340 -11.49 5.32 -13.43
C ARG A 340 -12.07 3.92 -13.27
N ILE A 341 -12.90 3.52 -14.23
CA ILE A 341 -13.50 2.18 -14.27
C ILE A 341 -12.43 1.07 -14.27
N GLU A 342 -11.29 1.29 -14.93
CA GLU A 342 -10.19 0.32 -14.99
C GLU A 342 -9.47 0.15 -13.65
N LEU A 343 -9.21 1.26 -12.93
CA LEU A 343 -8.70 1.23 -11.56
C LEU A 343 -9.72 0.64 -10.59
N GLY A 344 -11.00 0.76 -10.93
CA GLY A 344 -12.12 0.22 -10.21
C GLY A 344 -12.09 -1.28 -10.04
N THR A 345 -11.75 -1.99 -11.09
CA THR A 345 -11.63 -3.45 -11.03
C THR A 345 -10.46 -3.88 -10.15
N GLN A 346 -9.33 -3.19 -10.22
CA GLN A 346 -8.15 -3.50 -9.41
C GLN A 346 -8.40 -3.22 -7.93
N SER A 347 -8.90 -2.04 -7.57
CA SER A 347 -9.21 -1.68 -6.18
C SER A 347 -10.32 -2.56 -5.59
N LEU A 348 -11.31 -2.95 -6.39
CA LEU A 348 -12.34 -3.91 -5.95
C LEU A 348 -11.71 -5.28 -5.64
N LEU A 349 -10.82 -5.77 -6.50
CA LEU A 349 -10.12 -7.03 -6.27
C LEU A 349 -9.20 -6.94 -5.05
N GLU A 350 -8.48 -5.84 -4.88
CA GLU A 350 -7.64 -5.60 -3.70
C GLU A 350 -8.49 -5.53 -2.42
N TYR A 351 -9.61 -4.81 -2.42
CA TYR A 351 -10.52 -4.75 -1.28
C TYR A 351 -11.08 -6.12 -0.94
N ARG A 352 -11.50 -6.89 -1.95
CA ARG A 352 -11.97 -8.26 -1.74
C ARG A 352 -10.88 -9.20 -1.23
N SER A 353 -9.63 -8.98 -1.63
CA SER A 353 -8.51 -9.79 -1.14
C SER A 353 -8.17 -9.54 0.34
N PHE A 354 -8.53 -8.37 0.87
CA PHE A 354 -8.33 -7.99 2.28
C PHE A 354 -9.55 -8.31 3.16
N ALA A 355 -10.71 -8.60 2.56
CA ALA A 355 -11.93 -8.90 3.29
C ALA A 355 -11.93 -10.33 3.86
N ASP A 356 -12.56 -10.52 5.00
CA ASP A 356 -12.78 -11.83 5.60
C ASP A 356 -13.68 -12.71 4.70
N ASP A 357 -14.70 -12.09 4.08
CA ASP A 357 -15.53 -12.64 3.02
C ASP A 357 -15.53 -11.66 1.83
N ALA A 358 -15.16 -12.13 0.65
CA ALA A 358 -15.15 -11.31 -0.56
C ALA A 358 -16.54 -10.72 -0.89
N ASP A 359 -17.62 -11.38 -0.45
CA ASP A 359 -18.99 -10.92 -0.63
C ASP A 359 -19.38 -9.76 0.31
N ASP A 360 -18.57 -9.44 1.32
CA ASP A 360 -18.77 -8.24 2.15
C ASP A 360 -18.36 -6.95 1.42
N VAL A 361 -17.69 -7.06 0.24
CA VAL A 361 -17.27 -5.94 -0.58
C VAL A 361 -18.02 -5.96 -1.91
N GLN A 362 -18.99 -5.06 -2.04
CA GLN A 362 -19.88 -5.02 -3.20
C GLN A 362 -19.37 -4.10 -4.30
N GLY A 363 -19.17 -4.66 -5.49
CA GLY A 363 -18.93 -3.89 -6.71
C GLY A 363 -20.22 -3.47 -7.41
N THR A 364 -20.11 -2.51 -8.33
CA THR A 364 -21.25 -2.05 -9.15
C THR A 364 -20.90 -2.14 -10.62
N GLU A 365 -21.75 -2.80 -11.41
CA GLU A 365 -21.58 -2.92 -12.87
C GLU A 365 -22.09 -1.66 -13.59
N ASN A 366 -23.24 -1.15 -13.15
CA ASN A 366 -23.90 0.03 -13.70
C ASN A 366 -24.56 0.89 -12.62
N THR A 367 -25.19 2.00 -12.99
CA THR A 367 -25.86 2.95 -12.09
C THR A 367 -27.10 2.34 -11.42
N ASP A 368 -27.83 1.46 -12.08
CA ASP A 368 -29.03 0.83 -11.53
C ASP A 368 -28.67 -0.14 -10.40
N VAL A 369 -27.64 -0.96 -10.59
CA VAL A 369 -27.09 -1.82 -9.52
C VAL A 369 -26.60 -0.98 -8.34
N LEU A 370 -25.92 0.15 -8.61
CA LEU A 370 -25.50 1.07 -7.55
C LEU A 370 -26.69 1.61 -6.76
N LYS A 371 -27.75 2.08 -7.46
CA LYS A 371 -28.99 2.57 -6.84
C LYS A 371 -29.63 1.50 -5.96
N ALA A 372 -29.76 0.26 -6.47
CA ALA A 372 -30.34 -0.85 -5.71
C ALA A 372 -29.56 -1.11 -4.40
N LYS A 373 -28.21 -1.15 -4.49
CA LYS A 373 -27.35 -1.36 -3.32
C LYS A 373 -27.37 -0.21 -2.32
N LEU A 374 -27.47 1.04 -2.79
CA LEU A 374 -27.64 2.21 -1.91
C LEU A 374 -28.99 2.15 -1.16
N ALA A 375 -30.05 1.69 -1.82
CA ALA A 375 -31.37 1.54 -1.21
C ALA A 375 -31.46 0.34 -0.25
N SER A 376 -30.68 -0.73 -0.49
CA SER A 376 -30.67 -1.97 0.29
C SER A 376 -30.44 -1.73 1.78
N ILE A 377 -31.02 -2.59 2.61
CA ILE A 377 -30.77 -2.68 4.05
C ILE A 377 -29.96 -3.92 4.43
N ASP A 378 -29.58 -4.73 3.45
CA ASP A 378 -28.74 -5.90 3.68
C ASP A 378 -27.34 -5.46 4.17
N PRO A 379 -26.85 -6.01 5.29
CA PRO A 379 -25.51 -5.73 5.79
C PRO A 379 -24.39 -5.95 4.76
N LYS A 380 -24.56 -6.90 3.84
CA LYS A 380 -23.60 -7.16 2.74
C LYS A 380 -23.47 -5.98 1.77
N ASP A 381 -24.49 -5.14 1.64
CA ASP A 381 -24.48 -3.94 0.82
C ASP A 381 -24.04 -2.68 1.59
N THR A 382 -23.42 -2.83 2.77
CA THR A 382 -22.92 -1.68 3.54
C THR A 382 -21.66 -1.10 2.93
N LEU A 383 -20.69 -1.92 2.50
CA LEU A 383 -19.46 -1.48 1.85
C LEU A 383 -19.57 -1.64 0.32
N ILE A 384 -19.61 -0.52 -0.38
CA ILE A 384 -19.79 -0.45 -1.83
C ILE A 384 -18.56 0.18 -2.47
N VAL A 385 -18.02 -0.46 -3.52
CA VAL A 385 -16.94 0.06 -4.35
C VAL A 385 -17.50 0.46 -5.71
N THR A 386 -17.34 1.74 -6.09
CA THR A 386 -17.88 2.27 -7.34
C THR A 386 -17.00 3.36 -7.94
N SER A 387 -17.22 3.70 -9.22
CA SER A 387 -16.54 4.82 -9.85
C SER A 387 -17.25 6.15 -9.56
N ILE A 388 -16.47 7.25 -9.57
CA ILE A 388 -17.02 8.59 -9.37
C ILE A 388 -18.05 8.93 -10.46
N GLN A 389 -17.85 8.47 -11.71
CA GLN A 389 -18.78 8.67 -12.83
C GLN A 389 -20.15 8.04 -12.57
N LYS A 390 -20.18 6.79 -12.07
CA LYS A 390 -21.46 6.15 -11.72
C LYS A 390 -22.14 6.83 -10.55
N MET A 391 -21.36 7.26 -9.57
CA MET A 391 -21.92 7.94 -8.39
C MET A 391 -22.43 9.34 -8.71
N SER A 392 -21.79 10.10 -9.60
CA SER A 392 -22.26 11.43 -10.05
C SER A 392 -23.54 11.38 -10.85
N ASN A 393 -23.90 10.21 -11.41
CA ASN A 393 -25.18 9.98 -12.11
C ASN A 393 -26.35 9.76 -11.15
N ILE A 394 -26.09 9.62 -9.84
CA ILE A 394 -27.13 9.54 -8.80
C ILE A 394 -27.57 10.95 -8.45
N LYS A 395 -28.32 11.60 -9.37
CA LYS A 395 -28.88 12.94 -9.17
C LYS A 395 -30.31 12.99 -9.73
N ALA A 396 -31.11 13.89 -9.18
CA ALA A 396 -32.49 14.07 -9.60
C ALA A 396 -32.58 14.53 -11.07
N GLY A 397 -33.49 13.89 -11.83
CA GLY A 397 -33.77 14.28 -13.23
C GLY A 397 -32.88 13.62 -14.28
N GLU A 398 -31.86 12.87 -13.92
CA GLU A 398 -31.05 12.06 -14.83
C GLU A 398 -31.26 10.55 -14.54
N GLY A 399 -31.45 9.75 -15.59
CA GLY A 399 -31.38 8.29 -15.49
C GLY A 399 -32.37 7.62 -14.54
N HIS A 400 -33.66 7.79 -14.70
CA HIS A 400 -34.72 7.07 -13.95
C HIS A 400 -34.71 7.22 -12.42
N ILE A 401 -34.08 8.27 -11.88
CA ILE A 401 -34.05 8.53 -10.43
C ILE A 401 -34.91 9.76 -10.11
N THR A 402 -35.90 9.61 -9.26
CA THR A 402 -36.79 10.69 -8.80
C THR A 402 -36.16 11.52 -7.70
N GLU A 403 -36.61 12.76 -7.52
CA GLU A 403 -36.15 13.60 -6.39
C GLU A 403 -36.43 12.97 -5.03
N GLU A 404 -37.55 12.24 -4.89
CA GLU A 404 -37.92 11.57 -3.63
C GLU A 404 -36.95 10.42 -3.33
N GLU A 405 -36.53 9.66 -4.34
CA GLU A 405 -35.55 8.60 -4.18
C GLU A 405 -34.18 9.16 -3.75
N VAL A 406 -33.72 10.25 -4.38
CA VAL A 406 -32.45 10.91 -4.00
C VAL A 406 -32.55 11.42 -2.57
N LYS A 407 -33.66 12.07 -2.18
CA LYS A 407 -33.87 12.52 -0.81
C LYS A 407 -33.86 11.39 0.21
N LYS A 408 -34.49 10.25 -0.13
CA LYS A 408 -34.49 9.05 0.72
C LYS A 408 -33.09 8.47 0.90
N LEU A 409 -32.31 8.41 -0.18
CA LEU A 409 -30.92 7.97 -0.13
C LEU A 409 -30.03 8.95 0.66
N ALA A 410 -30.21 10.27 0.44
CA ALA A 410 -29.47 11.31 1.14
C ALA A 410 -29.79 11.39 2.64
N GLY A 411 -30.91 10.84 3.09
CA GLY A 411 -31.28 10.71 4.50
C GLY A 411 -30.50 9.63 5.26
N LYS A 412 -29.77 8.75 4.56
CA LYS A 412 -28.91 7.74 5.20
C LYS A 412 -27.60 8.36 5.69
N ARG A 413 -27.01 7.75 6.73
CA ARG A 413 -25.65 8.10 7.20
C ARG A 413 -24.64 7.49 6.21
N ILE A 414 -24.13 8.30 5.31
CA ILE A 414 -23.23 7.86 4.24
C ILE A 414 -21.83 8.40 4.50
N VAL A 415 -20.85 7.52 4.33
CA VAL A 415 -19.43 7.86 4.36
C VAL A 415 -18.83 7.59 3.00
N PHE A 416 -18.23 8.59 2.39
CA PHE A 416 -17.45 8.46 1.15
C PHE A 416 -15.96 8.41 1.50
N ILE A 417 -15.26 7.42 0.93
CA ILE A 417 -13.80 7.30 0.96
C ILE A 417 -13.31 7.42 -0.48
N ILE A 418 -12.43 8.39 -0.73
CA ILE A 418 -12.00 8.79 -2.07
C ILE A 418 -10.50 8.62 -2.17
N ASP A 419 -10.05 7.70 -3.03
CA ASP A 419 -8.63 7.50 -3.29
C ASP A 419 -8.12 8.46 -4.37
N GLU A 420 -6.82 8.81 -4.29
CA GLU A 420 -6.14 9.76 -5.19
C GLU A 420 -6.92 11.09 -5.39
N CYS A 421 -7.42 11.63 -4.29
CA CYS A 421 -8.37 12.74 -4.28
C CYS A 421 -7.83 14.09 -4.81
N HIS A 422 -6.53 14.17 -5.14
CA HIS A 422 -5.88 15.34 -5.76
C HIS A 422 -6.15 15.46 -7.27
N ARG A 423 -6.71 14.45 -7.93
CA ARG A 423 -6.91 14.45 -9.38
C ARG A 423 -7.98 15.44 -9.82
N SER A 424 -7.72 16.12 -10.93
CA SER A 424 -8.57 17.18 -11.47
C SER A 424 -9.96 16.70 -11.91
N THR A 425 -10.12 15.42 -12.23
CA THR A 425 -11.39 14.79 -12.63
C THR A 425 -12.41 14.74 -11.50
N PHE A 426 -11.97 14.84 -10.24
CA PHE A 426 -12.87 14.84 -9.10
C PHE A 426 -13.64 16.17 -8.89
N GLY A 427 -13.19 17.30 -9.45
CA GLY A 427 -13.71 18.64 -9.11
C GLY A 427 -15.21 18.79 -9.34
N GLU A 428 -15.70 18.62 -10.57
CA GLU A 428 -17.11 18.82 -10.91
C GLU A 428 -17.99 17.64 -10.45
N MET A 429 -17.57 16.41 -10.74
CA MET A 429 -18.33 15.21 -10.36
C MET A 429 -18.49 15.09 -8.84
N LEU A 430 -17.45 15.43 -8.07
CA LEU A 430 -17.52 15.42 -6.62
C LEU A 430 -18.50 16.50 -6.09
N GLN A 431 -18.56 17.67 -6.74
CA GLN A 431 -19.53 18.69 -6.41
C GLN A 431 -20.97 18.20 -6.66
N ASP A 432 -21.22 17.50 -7.76
CA ASP A 432 -22.53 16.90 -8.04
C ASP A 432 -22.92 15.87 -6.98
N ILE A 433 -21.98 14.98 -6.60
CA ILE A 433 -22.21 14.01 -5.53
C ILE A 433 -22.54 14.71 -4.21
N ARG A 434 -21.82 15.79 -3.86
CA ARG A 434 -22.05 16.56 -2.65
C ARG A 434 -23.40 17.26 -2.63
N ARG A 435 -23.87 17.76 -3.79
CA ARG A 435 -25.21 18.33 -3.92
C ARG A 435 -26.30 17.27 -3.68
N SER A 436 -26.08 16.04 -4.18
CA SER A 436 -27.02 14.93 -3.98
C SER A 436 -26.97 14.37 -2.55
N PHE A 437 -25.81 14.41 -1.88
CA PHE A 437 -25.58 13.83 -0.56
C PHE A 437 -24.95 14.86 0.41
N PRO A 438 -25.63 15.96 0.75
CA PRO A 438 -25.05 17.03 1.56
C PRO A 438 -24.76 16.62 3.02
N ASN A 439 -25.47 15.60 3.54
CA ASN A 439 -25.28 15.09 4.90
C ASN A 439 -24.17 14.05 5.01
N ALA A 440 -23.61 13.59 3.90
CA ALA A 440 -22.54 12.57 3.92
C ALA A 440 -21.21 13.14 4.43
N LEU A 441 -20.38 12.27 5.01
CA LEU A 441 -18.98 12.55 5.32
C LEU A 441 -18.08 12.17 4.15
N TYR A 442 -17.07 12.97 3.89
CA TYR A 442 -16.14 12.78 2.76
C TYR A 442 -14.71 12.71 3.28
N PHE A 443 -14.05 11.58 3.05
CA PHE A 443 -12.65 11.37 3.39
C PHE A 443 -11.81 11.20 2.13
N GLY A 444 -10.75 12.02 1.99
CA GLY A 444 -9.81 11.95 0.88
C GLY A 444 -8.53 11.20 1.27
N PHE A 445 -8.02 10.33 0.39
CA PHE A 445 -6.69 9.75 0.49
C PHE A 445 -5.82 10.30 -0.64
N THR A 446 -4.61 10.77 -0.32
CA THR A 446 -3.67 11.28 -1.32
C THR A 446 -2.23 11.10 -0.87
N GLY A 447 -1.33 10.85 -1.84
CA GLY A 447 0.12 10.90 -1.63
C GLY A 447 0.71 12.30 -1.80
N THR A 448 -0.03 13.17 -2.49
CA THR A 448 0.41 14.50 -2.93
C THR A 448 -0.75 15.49 -2.79
N PRO A 449 -1.00 16.01 -1.57
CA PRO A 449 -2.08 16.96 -1.36
C PRO A 449 -1.81 18.28 -2.10
N ILE A 450 -2.87 18.94 -2.54
CA ILE A 450 -2.82 20.27 -3.16
C ILE A 450 -2.86 21.31 -2.05
N HIS A 451 -1.77 22.08 -1.90
CA HIS A 451 -1.65 23.20 -1.00
C HIS A 451 -1.85 24.53 -1.75
N GLU A 452 -1.85 25.66 -1.04
CA GLU A 452 -1.98 27.00 -1.65
C GLU A 452 -0.90 27.28 -2.72
N GLU A 453 0.33 26.81 -2.49
CA GLU A 453 1.48 26.95 -3.39
C GLU A 453 1.29 26.21 -4.71
N ASN A 454 0.56 25.08 -4.69
CA ASN A 454 0.31 24.22 -5.85
C ASN A 454 -1.13 24.32 -6.38
N ARG A 455 -1.84 25.39 -6.02
CA ARG A 455 -3.27 25.57 -6.28
C ARG A 455 -3.60 25.53 -7.77
N LYS A 456 -4.19 24.42 -8.21
CA LYS A 456 -4.76 24.27 -9.55
C LYS A 456 -6.28 24.41 -9.47
N LYS A 457 -6.90 25.12 -10.43
CA LYS A 457 -8.37 25.32 -10.50
C LYS A 457 -9.02 25.91 -9.24
N GLY A 458 -8.28 26.63 -8.40
CA GLY A 458 -8.88 27.46 -7.36
C GLY A 458 -9.23 26.78 -6.04
N SER A 459 -8.94 25.48 -5.83
CA SER A 459 -9.22 24.78 -4.56
C SER A 459 -8.03 23.95 -4.06
N THR A 460 -7.85 23.89 -2.75
CA THR A 460 -6.88 23.04 -2.07
C THR A 460 -7.54 21.76 -1.55
N THR A 461 -6.73 20.75 -1.19
CA THR A 461 -7.25 19.51 -0.60
C THR A 461 -8.01 19.79 0.70
N SER A 462 -7.52 20.71 1.53
CA SER A 462 -8.19 21.10 2.77
C SER A 462 -9.51 21.86 2.55
N MET A 463 -9.61 22.68 1.52
CA MET A 463 -10.88 23.32 1.15
C MET A 463 -11.95 22.32 0.73
N VAL A 464 -11.52 21.20 0.11
CA VAL A 464 -12.44 20.18 -0.36
C VAL A 464 -12.85 19.22 0.76
N PHE A 465 -11.91 18.73 1.57
CA PHE A 465 -12.15 17.65 2.51
C PHE A 465 -12.16 18.08 3.98
N GLY A 466 -11.62 19.23 4.31
CA GLY A 466 -11.43 19.71 5.68
C GLY A 466 -10.03 19.42 6.21
N ASP A 467 -9.91 19.06 7.50
CA ASP A 467 -8.64 18.90 8.20
C ASP A 467 -7.81 17.72 7.67
N CYS A 468 -6.48 17.84 7.74
CA CYS A 468 -5.59 16.70 7.61
C CYS A 468 -5.69 15.84 8.87
N LEU A 469 -6.27 14.65 8.74
CA LEU A 469 -6.48 13.73 9.87
C LEU A 469 -5.23 13.00 10.28
N HIS A 470 -4.38 12.66 9.31
CA HIS A 470 -3.07 12.07 9.55
C HIS A 470 -2.14 12.34 8.35
N ARG A 471 -0.87 12.59 8.67
CA ARG A 471 0.19 12.84 7.68
C ARG A 471 1.28 11.78 7.80
N TYR A 472 1.63 11.18 6.67
CA TYR A 472 2.80 10.31 6.53
C TYR A 472 3.46 10.61 5.19
N SER A 473 4.48 11.48 5.23
CA SER A 473 5.15 12.00 4.03
C SER A 473 6.10 10.98 3.40
N ILE A 474 6.63 11.29 2.21
CA ILE A 474 7.66 10.47 1.58
C ILE A 474 8.93 10.42 2.42
N ALA A 475 9.28 11.52 3.10
CA ALA A 475 10.41 11.58 4.01
C ALA A 475 10.23 10.64 5.21
N ASP A 476 9.03 10.60 5.82
CA ASP A 476 8.69 9.65 6.87
C ASP A 476 8.83 8.21 6.38
N GLY A 477 8.28 7.93 5.20
CA GLY A 477 8.34 6.59 4.60
C GLY A 477 9.76 6.08 4.31
N ILE A 478 10.65 6.97 3.85
CA ILE A 478 12.06 6.64 3.61
C ILE A 478 12.80 6.48 4.93
N ARG A 479 12.62 7.41 5.89
CA ARG A 479 13.22 7.35 7.22
C ARG A 479 12.90 6.03 7.94
N ASP A 480 11.65 5.61 7.86
CA ASP A 480 11.16 4.42 8.55
C ASP A 480 11.41 3.12 7.74
N GLY A 481 12.05 3.21 6.58
CA GLY A 481 12.28 2.06 5.70
C GLY A 481 11.00 1.42 5.14
N ASN A 482 9.88 2.13 5.12
CA ASN A 482 8.58 1.66 4.61
C ASN A 482 8.42 1.81 3.11
N VAL A 483 9.19 2.71 2.52
CA VAL A 483 9.40 2.86 1.08
C VAL A 483 10.87 3.11 0.81
N LEU A 484 11.35 2.74 -0.39
CA LEU A 484 12.72 2.99 -0.77
C LEU A 484 12.91 4.48 -1.13
N GLY A 485 14.12 4.99 -0.88
CA GLY A 485 14.57 6.25 -1.44
C GLY A 485 14.73 6.19 -2.95
N PHE A 486 14.98 7.35 -3.56
CA PHE A 486 15.24 7.49 -4.99
C PHE A 486 16.69 7.85 -5.24
N ASP A 487 17.25 7.28 -6.31
CA ASP A 487 18.55 7.66 -6.85
C ASP A 487 18.36 8.30 -8.25
N PRO A 488 18.13 9.64 -8.30
CA PRO A 488 17.94 10.35 -9.55
C PRO A 488 19.27 10.67 -10.21
N TYR A 489 19.47 10.18 -11.43
CA TYR A 489 20.65 10.37 -12.22
C TYR A 489 20.37 11.20 -13.47
N MET A 490 21.05 12.34 -13.60
CA MET A 490 20.97 13.24 -14.74
C MET A 490 21.83 12.73 -15.92
N VAL A 491 21.23 12.54 -17.09
CA VAL A 491 21.93 12.11 -18.31
C VAL A 491 21.89 13.23 -19.36
N LEU A 492 23.06 13.69 -19.78
CA LEU A 492 23.19 14.70 -20.80
C LEU A 492 23.29 14.05 -22.18
N THR A 493 22.25 14.22 -22.99
CA THR A 493 22.23 13.77 -24.40
C THR A 493 22.86 14.79 -25.34
N TYR A 494 22.94 16.04 -24.92
CA TYR A 494 23.66 17.13 -25.58
C TYR A 494 24.67 17.74 -24.60
N ARG A 495 25.77 18.29 -25.12
CA ARG A 495 26.72 19.05 -24.31
C ARG A 495 26.14 20.42 -23.98
N ASP A 496 26.21 20.88 -22.76
CA ASP A 496 25.69 22.18 -22.31
C ASP A 496 26.20 23.33 -23.15
N ARG A 497 27.50 23.30 -23.55
CA ARG A 497 28.09 24.31 -24.40
C ARG A 497 27.41 24.39 -25.76
N ASP A 498 27.12 23.23 -26.37
CA ASP A 498 26.53 23.18 -27.72
C ASP A 498 25.10 23.68 -27.70
N VAL A 499 24.33 23.27 -26.67
CA VAL A 499 22.96 23.75 -26.43
C VAL A 499 22.94 25.25 -26.22
N ARG A 500 23.84 25.76 -25.40
CA ARG A 500 23.98 27.18 -25.07
C ARG A 500 24.31 27.98 -26.36
N GLN A 501 25.22 27.49 -27.18
CA GLN A 501 25.61 28.10 -28.45
C GLN A 501 24.44 28.21 -29.44
N VAL A 502 23.64 27.13 -29.56
CA VAL A 502 22.46 27.13 -30.45
C VAL A 502 21.47 28.21 -30.00
N VAL A 503 21.16 28.28 -28.71
CA VAL A 503 20.26 29.30 -28.16
C VAL A 503 20.86 30.71 -28.32
N ALA A 504 22.14 30.90 -28.04
CA ALA A 504 22.80 32.17 -28.17
C ALA A 504 22.80 32.70 -29.63
N LEU A 505 23.04 31.84 -30.61
CA LEU A 505 22.95 32.22 -32.04
C LEU A 505 21.52 32.57 -32.43
N GLU A 506 20.53 31.79 -32.01
CA GLU A 506 19.12 32.09 -32.27
C GLU A 506 18.71 33.47 -31.71
N LYS A 507 19.09 33.75 -30.45
CA LYS A 507 18.79 35.02 -29.79
C LYS A 507 19.52 36.21 -30.39
N ALA A 508 20.75 36.02 -30.83
CA ALA A 508 21.52 36.98 -31.55
C ALA A 508 21.06 37.17 -33.02
N LYS A 509 20.10 36.32 -33.48
CA LYS A 509 19.66 36.29 -34.90
C LYS A 509 20.85 36.17 -35.87
N ALA A 510 21.74 35.22 -35.58
CA ALA A 510 22.94 34.91 -36.36
C ALA A 510 22.95 33.43 -36.69
N SER A 511 23.43 33.09 -37.87
CA SER A 511 23.53 31.70 -38.33
C SER A 511 24.88 31.08 -37.97
N THR A 512 25.92 31.88 -37.74
CA THR A 512 27.25 31.42 -37.33
C THR A 512 27.83 32.30 -36.22
N ILE A 513 28.85 31.79 -35.55
CA ILE A 513 29.56 32.53 -34.50
C ILE A 513 30.21 33.80 -35.09
N GLU A 514 30.83 33.66 -36.29
CA GLU A 514 31.48 34.78 -36.99
C GLU A 514 30.48 35.90 -37.31
N GLU A 515 29.26 35.56 -37.74
CA GLU A 515 28.19 36.52 -37.97
C GLU A 515 27.77 37.20 -36.66
N ALA A 516 27.63 36.46 -35.58
CA ALA A 516 27.30 37.03 -34.29
C ALA A 516 28.36 37.99 -33.75
N GLN A 517 29.65 37.69 -34.01
CA GLN A 517 30.78 38.50 -33.56
C GLN A 517 31.06 39.73 -34.44
N ALA A 518 30.63 39.69 -35.69
CA ALA A 518 30.88 40.80 -36.63
C ALA A 518 30.01 42.05 -36.34
N ASP A 519 28.87 41.90 -35.69
CA ASP A 519 27.93 42.96 -35.29
C ASP A 519 28.01 43.17 -33.77
N PRO A 520 28.38 44.34 -33.25
CA PRO A 520 28.48 44.59 -31.81
C PRO A 520 27.18 44.30 -31.02
N ALA A 521 26.00 44.60 -31.60
CA ALA A 521 24.73 44.34 -30.94
C ALA A 521 24.38 42.84 -30.86
N LYS A 522 24.70 42.10 -31.92
CA LYS A 522 24.55 40.65 -31.95
C LYS A 522 25.54 39.97 -30.99
N ALA A 523 26.77 40.50 -30.95
CA ALA A 523 27.85 39.98 -30.09
C ALA A 523 27.49 40.12 -28.61
N GLU A 524 26.92 41.27 -28.18
CA GLU A 524 26.46 41.48 -26.81
C GLU A 524 25.43 40.41 -26.42
N VAL A 525 24.41 40.22 -27.25
CA VAL A 525 23.38 39.18 -27.01
C VAL A 525 23.98 37.80 -27.01
N PHE A 526 24.84 37.46 -27.98
CA PHE A 526 25.49 36.14 -28.06
C PHE A 526 26.30 35.83 -26.80
N TYR A 527 27.14 36.75 -26.34
CA TYR A 527 27.95 36.54 -25.15
C TYR A 527 27.13 36.51 -23.87
N HIS A 528 26.03 37.28 -23.78
CA HIS A 528 25.11 37.18 -22.66
C HIS A 528 24.56 35.76 -22.46
N TYR A 529 24.09 35.10 -23.55
CA TYR A 529 23.58 33.74 -23.48
C TYR A 529 24.70 32.68 -23.35
N MET A 530 25.92 33.00 -23.78
CA MET A 530 27.09 32.10 -23.63
C MET A 530 27.68 32.13 -22.22
N ASP A 531 27.48 33.19 -21.44
CA ASP A 531 28.03 33.32 -20.08
C ASP A 531 27.17 32.54 -19.04
N PRO A 532 27.74 31.50 -18.39
CA PRO A 532 27.04 30.76 -17.36
C PRO A 532 26.58 31.60 -16.13
N ASN A 533 27.29 32.70 -15.86
CA ASN A 533 26.97 33.57 -14.73
C ASN A 533 25.79 34.49 -15.00
N GLN A 534 25.53 34.80 -16.26
CA GLN A 534 24.41 35.67 -16.69
C GLN A 534 23.17 34.85 -17.04
N MET A 535 23.35 33.69 -17.67
CA MET A 535 22.27 32.82 -18.09
C MET A 535 22.50 31.39 -17.60
N PRO A 536 21.76 30.90 -16.60
CA PRO A 536 21.88 29.52 -16.12
C PRO A 536 21.38 28.53 -17.16
N MET A 537 21.73 27.22 -17.03
CA MET A 537 21.20 26.18 -17.92
C MET A 537 19.72 25.92 -17.67
N GLY A 538 19.34 25.60 -16.46
CA GLY A 538 17.95 25.47 -16.05
C GLY A 538 17.38 26.76 -15.45
N PRO A 539 16.07 26.90 -15.34
CA PRO A 539 15.45 28.04 -14.67
C PRO A 539 15.83 28.09 -13.20
N MET A 540 15.93 29.29 -12.66
CA MET A 540 16.20 29.56 -11.25
C MET A 540 15.10 30.41 -10.65
N GLU A 541 14.89 30.29 -9.35
CA GLU A 541 13.97 31.13 -8.59
C GLU A 541 14.79 32.07 -7.70
N THR A 542 14.46 33.36 -7.72
CA THR A 542 15.09 34.35 -6.84
C THR A 542 14.56 34.22 -5.42
N GLN A 543 15.26 34.80 -4.43
CA GLN A 543 14.75 34.88 -3.07
C GLN A 543 13.41 35.61 -2.94
N ALA A 544 13.06 36.41 -3.93
CA ALA A 544 11.77 37.12 -4.01
C ALA A 544 10.66 36.31 -4.71
N GLY A 545 10.93 35.05 -5.12
CA GLY A 545 9.98 34.18 -5.83
C GLY A 545 9.83 34.48 -7.33
N GLU A 546 10.71 35.29 -7.92
CA GLU A 546 10.70 35.55 -9.37
C GLU A 546 11.46 34.44 -10.12
N ARG A 547 10.83 33.90 -11.16
CA ARG A 547 11.43 32.88 -12.02
C ARG A 547 12.33 33.52 -13.07
N ILE A 548 13.63 33.25 -13.01
CA ILE A 548 14.62 33.57 -14.04
C ILE A 548 14.66 32.42 -15.05
N LYS A 549 14.50 32.73 -16.34
CA LYS A 549 14.62 31.73 -17.42
C LYS A 549 16.05 31.25 -17.56
N GLY A 550 16.20 29.95 -17.79
CA GLY A 550 17.46 29.34 -18.19
C GLY A 550 17.53 29.05 -19.70
N ILE A 551 18.67 28.57 -20.16
CA ILE A 551 18.91 28.15 -21.55
C ILE A 551 17.88 27.10 -22.01
N GLU A 552 17.55 26.14 -21.16
CA GLU A 552 16.60 25.07 -21.49
C GLU A 552 15.16 25.58 -21.71
N ASP A 553 14.79 26.75 -21.18
CA ASP A 553 13.48 27.35 -21.43
C ASP A 553 13.30 27.79 -22.90
N TYR A 554 14.39 28.00 -23.61
CA TYR A 554 14.38 28.38 -25.03
C TYR A 554 14.43 27.18 -25.99
N LEU A 555 14.67 25.96 -25.47
CA LEU A 555 14.62 24.75 -26.27
C LEU A 555 13.16 24.35 -26.55
N THR A 556 12.88 24.12 -27.82
CA THR A 556 11.58 23.63 -28.28
C THR A 556 11.52 22.11 -28.29
N SER A 557 10.35 21.53 -28.50
CA SER A 557 10.19 20.09 -28.67
C SER A 557 10.93 19.51 -29.88
N ALA A 558 11.29 20.37 -30.85
CA ALA A 558 11.99 19.94 -32.06
C ALA A 558 13.39 19.38 -31.78
N GLN A 559 14.08 19.86 -30.74
CA GLN A 559 15.39 19.33 -30.35
C GLN A 559 15.32 17.91 -29.76
N TYR A 560 14.15 17.48 -29.34
CA TYR A 560 13.86 16.19 -28.75
C TYR A 560 12.92 15.33 -29.61
N ALA A 561 12.62 15.79 -30.84
CA ALA A 561 11.69 15.13 -31.74
C ALA A 561 12.24 13.81 -32.30
N GLN A 562 11.35 13.04 -32.89
CA GLN A 562 11.66 11.78 -33.58
C GLN A 562 12.79 11.97 -34.61
N GLY A 563 13.75 11.04 -34.60
CA GLY A 563 14.88 11.03 -35.52
C GLY A 563 16.02 11.97 -35.14
N THR A 564 15.95 12.64 -34.01
CA THR A 564 17.06 13.45 -33.50
C THR A 564 18.16 12.60 -32.86
N PRO A 565 19.41 13.10 -32.74
CA PRO A 565 20.48 12.41 -32.03
C PRO A 565 20.12 12.11 -30.57
N HIS A 566 19.18 12.85 -29.98
CA HIS A 566 18.70 12.66 -28.60
C HIS A 566 18.12 11.27 -28.39
N GLU A 567 17.15 10.83 -29.19
CA GLU A 567 16.53 9.49 -29.08
C GLU A 567 17.58 8.38 -29.16
N GLY A 568 18.50 8.50 -30.11
CA GLY A 568 19.59 7.53 -30.28
C GLY A 568 20.46 7.36 -29.02
N LYS A 569 20.79 8.49 -28.36
CA LYS A 569 21.61 8.47 -27.13
C LYS A 569 20.84 7.99 -25.91
N VAL A 570 19.53 8.25 -25.84
CA VAL A 570 18.66 7.69 -24.78
C VAL A 570 18.64 6.17 -24.89
N VAL A 571 18.43 5.62 -26.09
CA VAL A 571 18.43 4.17 -26.33
C VAL A 571 19.79 3.55 -26.00
N GLU A 572 20.89 4.19 -26.42
CA GLU A 572 22.26 3.75 -26.12
C GLU A 572 22.51 3.68 -24.60
N ASP A 573 22.18 4.74 -23.86
CA ASP A 573 22.32 4.77 -22.40
C ASP A 573 21.47 3.68 -21.72
N ILE A 574 20.23 3.46 -22.19
CA ILE A 574 19.38 2.40 -21.64
C ILE A 574 20.01 1.02 -21.89
N LEU A 575 20.46 0.75 -23.10
CA LEU A 575 21.06 -0.55 -23.46
C LEU A 575 22.36 -0.83 -22.69
N ASP A 576 23.18 0.21 -22.48
CA ASP A 576 24.42 0.10 -21.71
C ASP A 576 24.18 -0.15 -20.22
N GLN A 577 23.15 0.48 -19.64
CA GLN A 577 22.91 0.44 -18.21
C GLN A 577 21.94 -0.66 -17.76
N PHE A 578 21.02 -1.09 -18.64
CA PHE A 578 19.96 -2.03 -18.28
C PHE A 578 20.46 -3.36 -17.70
N PRO A 579 21.51 -4.01 -18.22
CA PRO A 579 21.99 -5.28 -17.65
C PRO A 579 22.43 -5.15 -16.18
N LEU A 580 23.06 -4.03 -15.84
CA LEU A 580 23.49 -3.74 -14.47
C LEU A 580 22.31 -3.37 -13.59
N LEU A 581 21.47 -2.44 -14.04
CA LEU A 581 20.35 -1.91 -13.26
C LEU A 581 19.27 -2.96 -13.04
N SER A 582 18.98 -3.78 -14.05
CA SER A 582 18.00 -4.88 -13.93
C SER A 582 18.50 -6.08 -13.10
N ARG A 583 19.77 -6.04 -12.63
CA ARG A 583 20.39 -7.18 -11.93
C ARG A 583 20.33 -8.47 -12.75
N GLY A 584 20.76 -8.40 -14.01
CA GLY A 584 20.73 -9.55 -14.90
C GLY A 584 19.31 -10.00 -15.26
N ASN A 585 18.45 -9.05 -15.60
CA ASN A 585 17.04 -9.21 -15.95
C ASN A 585 16.12 -9.66 -14.80
N LYS A 586 16.57 -9.58 -13.54
CA LYS A 586 15.69 -9.83 -12.37
C LYS A 586 14.58 -8.80 -12.25
N PHE A 587 14.88 -7.54 -12.58
CA PHE A 587 13.95 -6.42 -12.47
C PHE A 587 13.56 -5.88 -13.83
N HIS A 588 12.34 -5.36 -13.90
CA HIS A 588 11.78 -4.66 -15.04
C HIS A 588 12.08 -3.17 -14.96
N ALA A 589 12.02 -2.51 -16.13
CA ALA A 589 12.15 -1.06 -16.24
C ALA A 589 10.96 -0.43 -16.98
N MET A 590 10.79 0.88 -16.80
CA MET A 590 9.80 1.69 -17.52
C MET A 590 10.51 2.86 -18.20
N LEU A 591 10.11 3.20 -19.45
CA LEU A 591 10.50 4.41 -20.15
C LEU A 591 9.28 5.30 -20.36
N ALA A 592 9.28 6.48 -19.74
CA ALA A 592 8.23 7.47 -19.89
C ALA A 592 8.61 8.50 -20.99
N THR A 593 7.75 8.68 -21.96
CA THR A 593 7.92 9.59 -23.10
C THR A 593 6.88 10.71 -23.09
N SER A 594 7.13 11.80 -23.83
CA SER A 594 6.26 12.98 -23.84
C SER A 594 5.03 12.80 -24.74
N SER A 595 5.08 11.92 -25.73
CA SER A 595 4.01 11.73 -26.70
C SER A 595 3.93 10.32 -27.27
N ILE A 596 2.79 9.99 -27.87
CA ILE A 596 2.57 8.68 -28.52
C ILE A 596 3.54 8.49 -29.71
N PRO A 597 3.75 9.49 -30.59
CA PRO A 597 4.75 9.35 -31.68
C PRO A 597 6.18 9.05 -31.16
N GLU A 598 6.60 9.69 -30.06
CA GLU A 598 7.90 9.39 -29.45
C GLU A 598 7.92 7.96 -28.88
N ALA A 599 6.87 7.51 -28.20
CA ALA A 599 6.78 6.14 -27.70
C ALA A 599 6.92 5.09 -28.83
N ILE A 600 6.28 5.32 -29.97
CA ILE A 600 6.38 4.47 -31.15
C ILE A 600 7.81 4.52 -31.74
N SER A 601 8.43 5.69 -31.80
CA SER A 601 9.80 5.85 -32.28
C SER A 601 10.79 5.08 -31.41
N TYR A 602 10.73 5.24 -30.09
CA TYR A 602 11.55 4.47 -29.16
C TYR A 602 11.31 2.96 -29.28
N TYR A 603 10.05 2.54 -29.38
CA TYR A 603 9.70 1.12 -29.56
C TYR A 603 10.43 0.52 -30.78
N ARG A 604 10.36 1.20 -31.93
CA ARG A 604 11.01 0.74 -33.16
C ARG A 604 12.54 0.77 -33.08
N LEU A 605 13.11 1.77 -32.43
CA LEU A 605 14.56 1.84 -32.18
C LEU A 605 15.05 0.67 -31.31
N PHE A 606 14.32 0.30 -30.27
CA PHE A 606 14.67 -0.88 -29.47
C PHE A 606 14.51 -2.18 -30.28
N LYS A 607 13.46 -2.32 -31.05
CA LYS A 607 13.26 -3.47 -31.93
C LYS A 607 14.39 -3.65 -32.95
N GLU A 608 14.90 -2.53 -33.49
CA GLU A 608 16.03 -2.53 -34.42
C GLU A 608 17.38 -2.82 -33.74
N ARG A 609 17.67 -2.13 -32.64
CA ARG A 609 19.02 -2.16 -32.01
C ARG A 609 19.20 -3.27 -31.00
N ALA A 610 18.14 -3.77 -30.40
CA ALA A 610 18.19 -4.79 -29.36
C ALA A 610 17.02 -5.79 -29.45
N PRO A 611 16.94 -6.57 -30.55
CA PRO A 611 15.84 -7.52 -30.77
C PRO A 611 15.76 -8.62 -29.71
N GLN A 612 16.83 -8.84 -28.94
CA GLN A 612 16.86 -9.79 -27.81
C GLN A 612 16.22 -9.24 -26.52
N MET A 613 15.95 -7.95 -26.46
CA MET A 613 15.30 -7.30 -25.32
C MET A 613 13.79 -7.33 -25.52
N HIS A 614 13.07 -7.84 -24.53
CA HIS A 614 11.61 -7.90 -24.59
C HIS A 614 11.02 -6.54 -24.24
N VAL A 615 10.65 -5.78 -25.26
CA VAL A 615 10.14 -4.42 -25.13
C VAL A 615 8.71 -4.35 -25.68
N THR A 616 7.84 -3.61 -25.01
CA THR A 616 6.52 -3.26 -25.53
C THR A 616 6.16 -1.83 -25.18
N ALA A 617 5.10 -1.29 -25.80
CA ALA A 617 4.63 0.06 -25.48
C ALA A 617 3.14 0.05 -25.13
N LEU A 618 2.76 0.97 -24.24
CA LEU A 618 1.39 1.12 -23.76
C LEU A 618 0.98 2.60 -23.77
N PHE A 619 -0.06 2.94 -24.52
CA PHE A 619 -0.65 4.27 -24.57
C PHE A 619 -2.17 4.18 -24.76
N ASP A 620 -2.91 5.27 -24.53
CA ASP A 620 -4.36 5.30 -24.67
C ASP A 620 -4.75 5.38 -26.17
N PRO A 621 -5.44 4.38 -26.71
CA PRO A 621 -5.87 4.43 -28.12
C PRO A 621 -6.88 5.55 -28.42
N ASN A 622 -7.57 6.07 -27.40
CA ASN A 622 -8.63 7.08 -27.56
C ASN A 622 -8.13 8.52 -27.37
N VAL A 623 -6.88 8.72 -26.93
CA VAL A 623 -6.31 10.09 -26.83
C VAL A 623 -5.94 10.59 -28.21
N ASP A 624 -6.62 11.64 -28.66
CA ASP A 624 -6.41 12.26 -29.97
C ASP A 624 -5.23 13.25 -29.88
N ASN A 625 -4.06 12.80 -30.37
CA ASN A 625 -2.93 13.69 -30.62
C ASN A 625 -2.97 14.08 -32.10
N SER A 626 -3.55 15.21 -32.40
CA SER A 626 -4.12 15.77 -33.62
C SER A 626 -3.38 15.68 -34.97
N ASN A 627 -2.27 14.95 -35.11
CA ASN A 627 -1.53 14.86 -36.37
C ASN A 627 -1.12 13.45 -36.81
N GLY A 628 -1.68 12.38 -36.29
CA GLY A 628 -1.17 11.04 -36.59
C GLY A 628 -2.14 9.88 -36.39
N ALA A 629 -3.46 10.06 -36.57
CA ALA A 629 -4.44 9.01 -36.31
C ALA A 629 -4.21 7.72 -37.12
N ILE A 630 -3.74 7.83 -38.36
CA ILE A 630 -3.43 6.67 -39.24
C ILE A 630 -2.16 5.95 -38.77
N LEU A 631 -1.09 6.71 -38.48
CA LEU A 631 0.17 6.17 -37.95
C LEU A 631 0.01 5.47 -36.60
N LYS A 632 -0.95 5.93 -35.79
CA LYS A 632 -1.26 5.37 -34.48
C LYS A 632 -1.95 4.00 -34.61
N GLY A 633 -2.87 3.85 -35.54
CA GLY A 633 -3.58 2.56 -35.76
C GLY A 633 -2.64 1.46 -36.23
N ASP A 634 -1.78 1.76 -37.20
CA ASP A 634 -0.81 0.82 -37.74
C ASP A 634 0.24 0.43 -36.70
N ALA A 635 0.74 1.41 -35.92
CA ALA A 635 1.71 1.15 -34.87
C ALA A 635 1.10 0.34 -33.70
N LEU A 636 -0.16 0.58 -33.36
CA LEU A 636 -0.83 -0.21 -32.33
C LEU A 636 -1.00 -1.67 -32.77
N GLN A 637 -1.31 -1.89 -34.07
CA GLN A 637 -1.41 -3.22 -34.64
C GLN A 637 -0.04 -3.91 -34.69
N GLU A 638 1.05 -3.18 -35.01
CA GLU A 638 2.43 -3.66 -34.95
C GLU A 638 2.79 -4.10 -33.52
N ILE A 639 2.58 -3.25 -32.52
CA ILE A 639 2.91 -3.55 -31.12
C ILE A 639 2.13 -4.76 -30.60
N ILE A 640 0.83 -4.85 -30.93
CA ILE A 640 -0.01 -6.00 -30.55
C ILE A 640 0.48 -7.27 -31.22
N GLY A 641 0.81 -7.21 -32.52
CA GLY A 641 1.29 -8.35 -33.29
C GLY A 641 2.61 -8.89 -32.74
N ASP A 642 3.57 -8.01 -32.51
CA ASP A 642 4.86 -8.35 -31.92
C ASP A 642 4.73 -8.92 -30.51
N TYR A 643 3.82 -8.36 -29.68
CA TYR A 643 3.54 -8.88 -28.35
C TYR A 643 2.92 -10.29 -28.39
N ASN A 644 2.01 -10.52 -29.34
CA ASN A 644 1.38 -11.83 -29.55
C ASN A 644 2.41 -12.87 -29.97
N GLU A 645 3.30 -12.51 -30.91
CA GLU A 645 4.40 -13.38 -31.37
C GLU A 645 5.35 -13.72 -30.24
N LEU A 646 5.78 -12.69 -29.46
CA LEU A 646 6.74 -12.86 -28.36
C LEU A 646 6.20 -13.75 -27.25
N PHE A 647 4.93 -13.62 -26.90
CA PHE A 647 4.35 -14.25 -25.69
C PHE A 647 3.29 -15.32 -26.01
N GLY A 648 3.12 -15.70 -27.27
CA GLY A 648 2.14 -16.72 -27.67
C GLY A 648 0.71 -16.32 -27.34
N LYS A 649 0.33 -15.05 -27.62
CA LYS A 649 -1.01 -14.48 -27.36
C LYS A 649 -1.77 -14.23 -28.66
N ASP A 650 -3.04 -13.84 -28.54
CA ASP A 650 -3.97 -13.60 -29.65
C ASP A 650 -4.74 -12.28 -29.48
N PHE A 651 -4.13 -11.27 -28.87
CA PHE A 651 -4.77 -9.98 -28.66
C PHE A 651 -5.01 -9.25 -29.98
N ILE A 652 -6.07 -8.46 -30.01
CA ILE A 652 -6.45 -7.57 -31.11
C ILE A 652 -6.82 -6.19 -30.55
N ILE A 653 -6.92 -5.17 -31.39
CA ILE A 653 -7.23 -3.81 -30.94
C ILE A 653 -8.45 -3.76 -29.99
N PRO A 654 -9.61 -4.42 -30.28
CA PRO A 654 -10.73 -4.46 -29.35
C PRO A 654 -10.41 -5.11 -27.99
N THR A 655 -9.41 -5.98 -27.92
CA THR A 655 -9.00 -6.66 -26.68
C THR A 655 -7.79 -5.98 -26.00
N TRP A 656 -7.40 -4.78 -26.43
CA TRP A 656 -6.32 -3.98 -25.81
C TRP A 656 -6.39 -3.91 -24.28
N PRO A 657 -7.58 -3.76 -23.63
CA PRO A 657 -7.65 -3.78 -22.17
C PRO A 657 -7.19 -5.12 -21.55
N LYS A 658 -7.34 -6.24 -22.26
CA LYS A 658 -6.85 -7.55 -21.80
C LYS A 658 -5.32 -7.63 -21.91
N MET A 659 -4.75 -7.13 -23.01
CA MET A 659 -3.29 -7.03 -23.16
C MET A 659 -2.66 -6.15 -22.06
N LYS A 660 -3.27 -5.01 -21.74
CA LYS A 660 -2.84 -4.15 -20.63
C LYS A 660 -2.83 -4.91 -19.29
N LYS A 661 -3.86 -5.74 -19.03
CA LYS A 661 -3.91 -6.59 -17.82
C LYS A 661 -2.80 -7.64 -17.83
N ASP A 662 -2.53 -8.26 -18.98
CA ASP A 662 -1.44 -9.23 -19.15
C ASP A 662 -0.07 -8.59 -18.86
N ILE A 663 0.22 -7.41 -19.45
CA ILE A 663 1.44 -6.61 -19.17
C ILE A 663 1.56 -6.30 -17.68
N THR A 664 0.47 -5.83 -17.07
CA THR A 664 0.46 -5.49 -15.64
C THR A 664 0.76 -6.72 -14.77
N ALA A 665 0.17 -7.87 -15.09
CA ALA A 665 0.40 -9.12 -14.36
C ALA A 665 1.85 -9.61 -14.48
N ARG A 666 2.47 -9.51 -15.66
CA ARG A 666 3.90 -9.84 -15.89
C ARG A 666 4.82 -8.95 -15.08
N LEU A 667 4.65 -7.62 -15.19
CA LEU A 667 5.47 -6.65 -14.46
C LEU A 667 5.30 -6.71 -12.94
N SER A 668 4.19 -7.25 -12.44
CA SER A 668 3.89 -7.35 -11.01
C SER A 668 4.13 -8.75 -10.45
N HIS A 669 4.49 -9.74 -11.29
CA HIS A 669 4.59 -11.16 -10.93
C HIS A 669 3.31 -11.66 -10.24
N LYS A 670 2.16 -11.30 -10.80
CA LYS A 670 0.85 -11.79 -10.35
C LYS A 670 0.40 -12.96 -11.25
N ARG A 671 -0.53 -13.78 -10.77
CA ARG A 671 -1.06 -14.91 -11.55
C ARG A 671 -1.49 -14.48 -12.95
N PRO A 672 -1.09 -15.23 -13.98
CA PRO A 672 -0.40 -16.52 -13.98
C PRO A 672 1.13 -16.45 -13.87
N TYR A 673 1.76 -15.28 -13.74
CA TYR A 673 3.20 -15.00 -13.86
C TYR A 673 3.95 -14.92 -12.50
N LEU A 674 3.59 -15.75 -11.52
CA LEU A 674 4.20 -15.71 -10.18
C LEU A 674 5.71 -16.01 -10.17
N THR A 675 6.19 -16.79 -11.13
CA THR A 675 7.58 -17.23 -11.28
C THR A 675 8.22 -16.74 -12.57
N VAL A 676 7.75 -15.62 -13.12
CA VAL A 676 8.21 -15.09 -14.41
C VAL A 676 9.70 -14.74 -14.41
N ASP A 677 10.28 -14.43 -13.26
CA ASP A 677 11.72 -14.22 -13.06
C ASP A 677 12.56 -15.49 -13.33
N GLN A 678 11.96 -16.68 -13.31
CA GLN A 678 12.59 -17.95 -13.64
C GLN A 678 12.36 -18.37 -15.10
N HIS A 679 11.53 -17.67 -15.85
CA HIS A 679 11.12 -17.96 -17.21
C HIS A 679 11.40 -16.78 -18.14
N ARG A 680 12.62 -16.74 -18.68
CA ARG A 680 13.11 -15.62 -19.51
C ARG A 680 12.18 -15.31 -20.69
N GLU A 681 11.62 -16.34 -21.32
CA GLU A 681 10.72 -16.25 -22.46
C GLU A 681 9.38 -15.56 -22.14
N GLU A 682 8.98 -15.56 -20.86
CA GLU A 682 7.76 -14.90 -20.39
C GLU A 682 8.01 -13.49 -19.83
N GLN A 683 9.28 -13.11 -19.68
CA GLN A 683 9.67 -11.88 -19.00
C GLN A 683 9.61 -10.67 -19.93
N LEU A 684 9.07 -9.57 -19.46
CA LEU A 684 9.09 -8.27 -20.13
C LEU A 684 10.20 -7.41 -19.51
N ASP A 685 11.15 -6.90 -20.31
CA ASP A 685 12.27 -6.11 -19.81
C ASP A 685 11.93 -4.64 -19.61
N LEU A 686 11.37 -4.04 -20.66
CA LEU A 686 11.11 -2.62 -20.71
C LEU A 686 9.68 -2.34 -21.20
N LEU A 687 8.94 -1.55 -20.43
CA LEU A 687 7.66 -1.00 -20.84
C LEU A 687 7.80 0.48 -21.18
N ILE A 688 7.46 0.86 -22.42
CA ILE A 688 7.41 2.25 -22.88
C ILE A 688 6.01 2.79 -22.64
N VAL A 689 5.90 3.95 -21.98
CA VAL A 689 4.61 4.57 -21.63
C VAL A 689 4.62 6.07 -21.94
N VAL A 690 3.42 6.64 -22.16
CA VAL A 690 3.26 8.10 -22.24
C VAL A 690 2.80 8.65 -20.89
N ASP A 691 1.57 8.34 -20.47
CA ASP A 691 1.00 8.74 -19.19
C ASP A 691 0.46 7.53 -18.40
N GLN A 692 0.11 6.47 -19.10
CA GLN A 692 -0.44 5.26 -18.49
C GLN A 692 0.61 4.58 -17.61
N MET A 693 0.14 3.96 -16.53
CA MET A 693 0.97 3.25 -15.54
C MET A 693 2.01 4.11 -14.78
N LEU A 694 2.25 5.37 -15.14
CA LEU A 694 2.98 6.31 -14.28
C LEU A 694 2.19 6.66 -13.01
N THR A 695 0.87 6.45 -13.06
CA THR A 695 -0.02 6.58 -11.90
C THR A 695 -0.88 5.33 -11.77
N GLY A 696 -1.12 4.85 -10.54
CA GLY A 696 -2.03 3.72 -10.29
C GLY A 696 -1.46 2.31 -10.55
N PHE A 697 -0.22 2.17 -11.01
CA PHE A 697 0.45 0.88 -11.15
C PHE A 697 1.35 0.60 -9.94
N ASP A 698 1.33 -0.63 -9.45
CA ASP A 698 2.13 -1.06 -8.30
C ASP A 698 2.88 -2.36 -8.58
N SER A 699 4.21 -2.32 -8.41
CA SER A 699 5.07 -3.50 -8.52
C SER A 699 6.36 -3.34 -7.72
N LYS A 700 6.71 -4.34 -6.93
CA LYS A 700 8.04 -4.43 -6.30
C LYS A 700 9.15 -4.81 -7.27
N TRP A 701 8.79 -5.36 -8.45
CA TRP A 701 9.70 -5.86 -9.47
C TRP A 701 10.14 -4.80 -10.49
N VAL A 702 9.57 -3.59 -10.45
CA VAL A 702 10.06 -2.44 -11.22
C VAL A 702 11.03 -1.65 -10.36
N ASN A 703 12.30 -1.55 -10.78
CA ASN A 703 13.33 -0.86 -10.04
C ASN A 703 13.89 0.39 -10.74
N THR A 704 13.66 0.53 -12.05
CA THR A 704 14.23 1.62 -12.86
C THR A 704 13.16 2.33 -13.67
N LEU A 705 13.16 3.66 -13.59
CA LEU A 705 12.37 4.55 -14.42
C LEU A 705 13.32 5.41 -15.26
N TYR A 706 13.24 5.27 -16.58
CA TYR A 706 13.84 6.16 -17.56
C TYR A 706 12.83 7.23 -17.93
N LEU A 707 13.22 8.51 -17.83
CA LEU A 707 12.31 9.64 -17.98
C LEU A 707 12.78 10.56 -19.12
N ASP A 708 12.17 10.42 -20.29
CA ASP A 708 12.33 11.36 -21.41
C ASP A 708 11.11 12.26 -21.55
N LYS A 709 10.72 12.88 -20.42
CA LYS A 709 9.54 13.71 -20.27
C LYS A 709 9.78 14.72 -19.17
N ILE A 710 9.27 15.94 -19.35
CA ILE A 710 9.17 16.91 -18.26
C ILE A 710 7.91 16.63 -17.47
N ILE A 711 8.08 16.43 -16.17
CA ILE A 711 7.00 16.30 -15.21
C ILE A 711 7.25 17.24 -14.03
N ASP A 712 6.18 17.75 -13.44
CA ASP A 712 6.23 18.74 -12.38
C ASP A 712 5.71 18.19 -11.05
N TYR A 713 6.20 18.73 -9.97
CA TYR A 713 5.82 18.56 -8.57
C TYR A 713 5.18 17.21 -8.17
N GLU A 714 3.86 17.17 -8.02
CA GLU A 714 3.13 15.98 -7.57
C GLU A 714 3.32 14.78 -8.50
N ASN A 715 3.48 15.03 -9.80
CA ASN A 715 3.70 13.98 -10.78
C ASN A 715 5.09 13.35 -10.67
N ILE A 716 6.10 14.08 -10.18
CA ILE A 716 7.44 13.55 -9.92
C ILE A 716 7.38 12.46 -8.86
N ILE A 717 6.81 12.76 -7.68
CA ILE A 717 6.72 11.78 -6.59
C ILE A 717 5.90 10.57 -7.02
N GLN A 718 4.82 10.77 -7.78
CA GLN A 718 3.99 9.68 -8.27
C GLN A 718 4.71 8.77 -9.26
N ALA A 719 5.43 9.35 -10.24
CA ALA A 719 6.19 8.59 -11.22
C ALA A 719 7.36 7.85 -10.56
N PHE A 720 8.12 8.52 -9.70
CA PHE A 720 9.26 7.93 -8.98
C PHE A 720 8.81 6.79 -8.06
N SER A 721 7.63 6.93 -7.45
CA SER A 721 7.06 5.89 -6.58
C SER A 721 6.69 4.59 -7.29
N ARG A 722 6.86 4.49 -8.63
CA ARG A 722 6.80 3.20 -9.35
C ARG A 722 7.98 2.31 -9.00
N THR A 723 9.11 2.90 -8.59
CA THR A 723 10.36 2.19 -8.30
C THR A 723 10.66 2.00 -6.81
N ASN A 724 9.88 2.61 -5.90
CA ASN A 724 10.22 2.68 -4.47
C ASN A 724 9.61 1.57 -3.58
N ARG A 725 9.07 0.52 -4.18
CA ARG A 725 8.54 -0.61 -3.39
C ARG A 725 9.66 -1.44 -2.82
N LEU A 726 9.49 -1.83 -1.55
CA LEU A 726 10.41 -2.72 -0.87
C LEU A 726 10.54 -4.07 -1.59
N PHE A 727 11.75 -4.58 -1.67
CA PHE A 727 12.02 -5.89 -2.27
C PHE A 727 12.96 -6.72 -1.38
N GLY A 728 14.05 -6.14 -0.96
CA GLY A 728 15.14 -6.78 -0.23
C GLY A 728 16.49 -6.19 -0.64
N PRO A 729 17.62 -6.82 -0.27
CA PRO A 729 18.97 -6.30 -0.51
C PRO A 729 19.29 -6.01 -1.98
N ASP A 730 18.66 -6.73 -2.92
CA ASP A 730 18.89 -6.57 -4.36
C ASP A 730 18.32 -5.24 -4.92
N LYS A 731 17.43 -4.59 -4.17
CA LYS A 731 16.82 -3.31 -4.55
C LYS A 731 16.91 -2.33 -3.38
N PRO A 732 18.07 -1.67 -3.18
CA PRO A 732 18.27 -0.74 -2.07
C PRO A 732 17.55 0.61 -2.27
N PHE A 733 17.28 1.02 -3.51
CA PHE A 733 16.58 2.25 -3.87
C PHE A 733 15.89 2.11 -5.24
N GLY A 734 15.03 3.07 -5.58
CA GLY A 734 14.48 3.22 -6.92
C GLY A 734 15.40 4.06 -7.80
N THR A 735 15.83 3.54 -8.95
CA THR A 735 16.70 4.24 -9.87
C THR A 735 15.87 5.07 -10.85
N ILE A 736 16.22 6.35 -11.01
CA ILE A 736 15.59 7.28 -11.94
C ILE A 736 16.66 7.86 -12.85
N ARG A 737 16.51 7.68 -14.18
CA ARG A 737 17.40 8.31 -15.15
C ARG A 737 16.58 9.27 -16.01
N TYR A 738 16.98 10.55 -16.05
CA TYR A 738 16.22 11.57 -16.77
C TYR A 738 17.07 12.30 -17.82
N TYR A 739 16.46 12.54 -18.99
CA TYR A 739 17.15 12.93 -20.21
C TYR A 739 16.72 14.29 -20.74
N ARG A 740 15.43 14.63 -20.66
CA ARG A 740 14.85 15.82 -21.27
C ARG A 740 14.98 17.02 -20.37
N LYS A 741 15.55 18.13 -20.86
CA LYS A 741 15.83 19.37 -20.11
C LYS A 741 16.37 19.04 -18.72
N PRO A 742 17.53 18.39 -18.64
CA PRO A 742 17.99 17.74 -17.41
C PRO A 742 18.25 18.72 -16.26
N HIS A 743 18.68 19.95 -16.55
CA HIS A 743 18.88 20.96 -15.51
C HIS A 743 17.55 21.50 -14.96
N THR A 744 16.53 21.64 -15.80
CA THR A 744 15.17 21.99 -15.38
C THR A 744 14.57 20.88 -14.51
N MET A 745 14.69 19.63 -14.96
CA MET A 745 14.20 18.47 -14.19
C MET A 745 14.92 18.34 -12.85
N LYS A 746 16.22 18.60 -12.80
CA LYS A 746 16.96 18.61 -11.53
C LYS A 746 16.35 19.58 -10.53
N GLY A 747 16.06 20.82 -10.96
CA GLY A 747 15.41 21.82 -10.11
C GLY A 747 14.03 21.37 -9.64
N TYR A 748 13.23 20.76 -10.51
CA TYR A 748 11.89 20.26 -10.15
C TYR A 748 11.98 19.07 -9.16
N ILE A 749 12.95 18.16 -9.34
CA ILE A 749 13.18 17.05 -8.41
C ILE A 749 13.59 17.56 -7.03
N GLU A 750 14.56 18.50 -6.97
CA GLU A 750 14.99 19.10 -5.71
C GLU A 750 13.86 19.82 -4.98
N ALA A 751 12.99 20.51 -5.71
CA ALA A 751 11.82 21.17 -5.14
C ALA A 751 10.74 20.18 -4.67
N ALA A 752 10.54 19.07 -5.38
CA ALA A 752 9.55 18.06 -5.02
C ALA A 752 9.95 17.20 -3.81
N VAL A 753 11.25 17.08 -3.51
CA VAL A 753 11.78 16.27 -2.39
C VAL A 753 11.95 17.11 -1.12
N LYS A 754 12.07 18.43 -1.23
CA LYS A 754 12.08 19.35 -0.07
C LYS A 754 10.70 19.45 0.56
#